data_2842cd8c063fe47e0b377691ee21883e
#
_entry.id   2842cd8c063fe47e0b377691ee21883e
#
_cell.length_a   1.000
_cell.length_b   1.000
_cell.length_c   1.000
_cell.angle_alpha   90.00
_cell.angle_beta   90.00
_cell.angle_gamma   90.00
#
_symmetry.space_group_name_H-M   'P 1'
#
loop_
_entity.id
_entity.type
_entity.pdbx_description
1 polymer ?
#
loop_
_entity_poly.entity_id
_entity_poly.type
_entity_poly.pdbx_seq_one_letter_code
_entity_poly.pdbx_strand_id
1 'polypeptide(L)'
;MRAAPRQAPAAHPPAAAAPSAVGSPAAAPRQPGLMAQMATTAAGVALGSAVGHTLGHAITGGFSGGGNAEPARPDITYQEPQGTQLVNQQSFGPCSLDIKQFLECAQNQSDVKLCESFSEVLQQYRIANEGHPPIMDRVEKKVKKRRYSEDFLQYGFTSKVTAGIEKPQCVICGDVLSAESMKPNKLKRHFDSKHLSFAGKDVSYFRSRADELKRARPDTGGAKYPRQNVIAVEASYLVALRIARTMKPHTFAEDLLLPAAKDGVRVMIGDEFVTQLSTVSLSNDTVRRRIDDMSADILNQVIEEIKAAPLPIFSIQLDESTDVANCSQLLVYVRYINDGDFKDEFLFCKPLETTATAQDVFDKVGSFLKEHKLSWEMIGGVCTDGAPALLGCQSGFQHLVLNASPRVIGTHCMLHLQTLAVKTLPQELQEVMKRVVSSVNFVKSSPLNSRLFSQLCLDMPDKALLFHTEGRWLSRGTVLKHVFELRDELRMFFSQKARPQFEALFSNKSELQKIAYLVDIFAILNELSLSLRGPNATCLDLSEKIQSFQMKLQLWQKKLDENKIYMLPTLSAFFEEHDIEPPKRISMIISVKEHLHMLAGEISWYFPNLPDIPFALARSPFTVRVEDVPKTAQEEFIDLLNSDAARIDFSTLPVTQFWIKCLQPYPVLSETVLRLLLPFPTTHLCETGFSSLLVIKSKYRSRLAVENDLRCALAKTIPRISDLVKKKQSQPSH
;
A
#
# COMPACT_ATOMS: atom_id res chain seq x y z
N MET A 1 29.75 -29.84 64.37
CA MET A 1 30.46 -29.05 65.40
C MET A 1 30.92 -27.73 64.77
N ARG A 2 30.46 -26.59 65.41
CA ARG A 2 30.98 -25.22 65.37
C ARG A 2 31.05 -24.53 64.02
N ALA A 3 30.17 -23.60 63.66
CA ALA A 3 29.86 -22.29 64.24
C ALA A 3 30.78 -21.17 63.79
N ALA A 4 30.19 -20.27 63.08
CA ALA A 4 30.37 -18.89 62.65
C ALA A 4 31.46 -18.03 63.38
N PRO A 5 31.81 -16.79 62.89
CA PRO A 5 30.82 -15.69 62.96
C PRO A 5 30.82 -14.64 61.82
N ARG A 6 29.74 -13.89 61.82
CA ARG A 6 29.40 -12.61 61.23
C ARG A 6 30.43 -11.49 61.44
N GLN A 7 30.50 -10.57 60.46
CA GLN A 7 30.63 -9.13 60.75
C GLN A 7 30.00 -8.29 59.65
N ALA A 8 29.16 -7.36 60.04
CA ALA A 8 28.62 -6.20 59.34
C ALA A 8 29.22 -4.95 59.96
N PRO A 9 28.82 -3.71 59.62
CA PRO A 9 28.93 -2.94 58.38
C PRO A 9 29.71 -1.63 58.64
N ALA A 10 30.12 -0.88 57.66
CA ALA A 10 30.74 0.42 57.83
C ALA A 10 30.16 1.49 56.91
N ALA A 11 29.92 2.59 57.49
CA ALA A 11 29.22 3.82 57.28
C ALA A 11 29.62 4.67 56.04
N HIS A 12 28.64 5.51 55.63
CA HIS A 12 28.79 6.66 54.76
C HIS A 12 29.58 7.82 55.38
N PRO A 13 30.20 8.66 54.56
CA PRO A 13 30.39 10.06 54.90
C PRO A 13 29.71 11.02 53.88
N PRO A 14 29.62 12.34 54.23
CA PRO A 14 28.49 13.19 53.87
C PRO A 14 28.69 14.10 52.65
N ALA A 15 27.58 14.75 52.27
CA ALA A 15 27.44 15.73 51.22
C ALA A 15 28.33 16.95 51.36
N ALA A 16 28.85 17.49 50.26
CA ALA A 16 29.35 18.85 50.16
C ALA A 16 28.76 19.55 48.91
N ALA A 17 28.55 20.88 49.10
CA ALA A 17 27.75 21.79 48.35
C ALA A 17 28.20 22.10 46.93
N ALA A 18 27.25 22.60 46.13
CA ALA A 18 27.40 23.15 44.78
C ALA A 18 28.24 24.41 44.73
N PRO A 19 28.84 24.72 43.57
CA PRO A 19 28.75 26.05 42.99
C PRO A 19 28.32 26.12 41.55
N SER A 20 27.76 27.22 41.26
CA SER A 20 27.18 27.91 40.13
C SER A 20 27.62 27.63 38.70
N ALA A 21 26.62 27.78 37.82
CA ALA A 21 26.52 27.80 36.41
C ALA A 21 27.67 28.43 35.61
N VAL A 22 28.12 27.69 34.58
CA VAL A 22 28.65 28.26 33.34
C VAL A 22 28.15 27.42 32.17
N GLY A 23 27.74 28.09 31.08
CA GLY A 23 26.92 27.62 29.95
C GLY A 23 27.38 26.33 29.28
N SER A 24 26.41 25.51 28.97
CA SER A 24 26.56 24.36 28.07
C SER A 24 26.44 24.75 26.60
N PRO A 25 27.29 24.22 25.72
CA PRO A 25 27.05 24.37 24.28
C PRO A 25 25.89 23.46 23.84
N ALA A 26 25.10 23.98 22.89
CA ALA A 26 23.94 23.31 22.32
C ALA A 26 24.28 21.91 21.81
N ALA A 27 23.53 20.93 22.26
CA ALA A 27 23.61 19.56 21.79
C ALA A 27 23.23 19.48 20.31
N ALA A 28 24.11 18.93 19.49
CA ALA A 28 23.84 18.56 18.11
C ALA A 28 22.67 17.59 18.04
N PRO A 29 21.78 17.69 17.02
CA PRO A 29 20.66 16.80 16.90
C PRO A 29 21.14 15.35 16.71
N ARG A 30 20.69 14.44 17.57
CA ARG A 30 20.93 13.01 17.45
C ARG A 30 20.40 12.54 16.10
N GLN A 31 21.24 11.86 15.33
CA GLN A 31 20.86 11.21 14.08
C GLN A 31 19.76 10.17 14.35
N PRO A 32 18.75 10.09 13.47
CA PRO A 32 17.73 9.06 13.57
C PRO A 32 18.36 7.66 13.49
N GLY A 33 17.86 6.72 14.28
CA GLY A 33 18.36 5.34 14.30
C GLY A 33 18.30 4.68 12.93
N LEU A 34 19.16 3.68 12.75
CA LEU A 34 19.43 2.97 11.48
C LEU A 34 18.15 2.53 10.72
N MET A 35 17.12 2.13 11.44
CA MET A 35 15.81 1.72 10.89
C MET A 35 15.00 2.89 10.29
N ALA A 36 15.06 4.06 10.87
CA ALA A 36 14.36 5.24 10.33
C ALA A 36 15.01 5.76 9.03
N GLN A 37 16.33 5.57 8.88
CA GLN A 37 17.04 5.88 7.62
C GLN A 37 16.75 4.83 6.53
N MET A 38 16.62 3.56 6.89
CA MET A 38 16.20 2.49 5.98
C MET A 38 14.85 2.74 5.36
N ALA A 39 13.97 3.24 6.14
CA ALA A 39 12.58 3.44 5.80
C ALA A 39 12.35 4.61 4.83
N THR A 40 13.07 5.74 4.98
CA THR A 40 12.96 6.90 4.07
C THR A 40 13.48 6.64 2.67
N THR A 41 14.44 5.74 2.52
CA THR A 41 15.01 5.40 1.20
C THR A 41 14.20 4.29 0.48
N ALA A 42 13.40 3.42 1.22
CA ALA A 42 12.53 2.40 0.60
C ALA A 42 11.31 3.02 -0.08
N ALA A 43 10.76 4.08 0.51
CA ALA A 43 9.66 4.82 -0.09
C ALA A 43 10.08 5.58 -1.36
N GLY A 44 11.32 6.11 -1.40
CA GLY A 44 11.83 6.85 -2.57
C GLY A 44 12.07 5.98 -3.80
N VAL A 45 12.48 4.72 -3.63
CA VAL A 45 12.81 3.83 -4.76
C VAL A 45 11.58 3.06 -5.27
N ALA A 46 10.67 2.66 -4.40
CA ALA A 46 9.43 1.98 -4.82
C ALA A 46 8.45 2.91 -5.54
N LEU A 47 8.38 4.19 -5.15
CA LEU A 47 7.55 5.20 -5.81
C LEU A 47 8.25 5.86 -7.02
N GLY A 48 9.58 5.94 -7.03
CA GLY A 48 10.34 6.51 -8.14
C GLY A 48 10.25 5.69 -9.42
N SER A 49 10.13 4.37 -9.33
CA SER A 49 10.10 3.50 -10.52
C SER A 49 8.70 3.33 -11.15
N ALA A 50 7.63 3.43 -10.36
CA ALA A 50 6.26 3.24 -10.87
C ALA A 50 5.54 4.55 -11.22
N VAL A 51 5.91 5.68 -10.58
CA VAL A 51 5.26 6.98 -10.77
C VAL A 51 6.13 7.96 -11.54
N GLY A 52 7.45 7.76 -11.56
CA GLY A 52 8.40 8.63 -12.27
C GLY A 52 8.21 8.62 -13.80
N HIS A 53 7.77 7.53 -14.38
CA HIS A 53 7.55 7.45 -15.83
C HIS A 53 6.22 8.06 -16.32
N THR A 54 5.24 8.23 -15.45
CA THR A 54 3.94 8.81 -15.86
C THR A 54 3.72 10.27 -15.43
N LEU A 55 4.44 10.75 -14.43
CA LEU A 55 4.32 12.13 -13.92
C LEU A 55 5.51 13.03 -14.27
N GLY A 56 6.65 12.48 -14.67
CA GLY A 56 7.84 13.25 -15.06
C GLY A 56 7.62 14.10 -16.30
N HIS A 57 6.77 13.68 -17.23
CA HIS A 57 6.44 14.44 -18.43
C HIS A 57 5.38 15.54 -18.22
N ALA A 58 4.66 15.53 -17.09
CA ALA A 58 3.62 16.54 -16.83
C ALA A 58 4.08 17.69 -15.90
N ILE A 59 5.20 17.55 -15.19
CA ILE A 59 5.61 18.51 -14.14
C ILE A 59 6.92 19.26 -14.47
N THR A 60 7.69 18.82 -15.46
CA THR A 60 8.95 19.51 -15.87
C THR A 60 8.78 20.63 -16.89
N GLY A 61 7.55 20.98 -17.26
CA GLY A 61 7.21 22.08 -18.16
C GLY A 61 6.81 23.38 -17.45
N GLY A 62 7.53 23.81 -16.42
CA GLY A 62 7.24 25.14 -15.88
C GLY A 62 7.59 25.29 -14.41
N PHE A 63 8.81 25.68 -14.12
CA PHE A 63 9.16 26.62 -13.07
C PHE A 63 10.70 26.72 -12.99
N SER A 64 11.27 27.64 -13.77
CA SER A 64 12.55 28.25 -13.46
C SER A 64 12.37 29.74 -13.64
N GLY A 65 12.26 30.45 -12.55
CA GLY A 65 12.25 31.89 -12.51
C GLY A 65 13.40 32.40 -11.69
N GLY A 66 14.11 33.35 -12.27
CA GLY A 66 14.93 34.28 -11.50
C GLY A 66 16.28 34.64 -12.07
N GLY A 67 16.36 35.77 -12.76
CA GLY A 67 17.59 36.57 -12.79
C GLY A 67 18.00 37.18 -14.14
N ASN A 68 17.48 38.35 -14.41
CA ASN A 68 18.05 39.50 -15.19
C ASN A 68 18.93 39.26 -16.42
N ALA A 69 18.42 39.66 -17.57
CA ALA A 69 18.90 40.76 -18.44
C ALA A 69 18.15 40.72 -19.77
N GLU A 70 17.51 41.86 -20.13
CA GLU A 70 17.05 42.19 -21.49
C GLU A 70 18.24 42.34 -22.46
N PRO A 71 18.08 42.20 -23.83
CA PRO A 71 17.15 42.95 -24.63
C PRO A 71 16.58 42.26 -25.90
N ALA A 72 15.56 42.96 -26.44
CA ALA A 72 15.15 43.06 -27.86
C ALA A 72 14.19 42.01 -28.46
N ARG A 73 13.01 42.55 -28.78
CA ARG A 73 11.95 42.00 -29.66
C ARG A 73 12.41 41.87 -31.11
N PRO A 74 11.77 40.98 -31.94
CA PRO A 74 10.88 41.54 -32.94
C PRO A 74 9.48 40.85 -33.00
N ASP A 75 8.53 41.66 -33.42
CA ASP A 75 7.15 41.42 -33.73
C ASP A 75 6.95 40.33 -34.80
N ILE A 76 5.97 39.44 -34.59
CA ILE A 76 5.32 38.69 -35.69
C ILE A 76 3.80 38.75 -35.50
N THR A 77 3.19 39.38 -36.48
CA THR A 77 1.77 39.62 -36.74
C THR A 77 1.01 38.32 -37.04
N TYR A 78 -0.10 38.11 -36.37
CA TYR A 78 -1.09 37.10 -36.77
C TYR A 78 -2.00 37.64 -37.85
N GLN A 79 -2.08 36.93 -38.98
CA GLN A 79 -3.16 37.06 -39.97
C GLN A 79 -4.17 35.96 -39.83
N GLU A 80 -5.45 36.35 -39.67
CA GLU A 80 -6.62 35.53 -39.84
C GLU A 80 -6.83 35.15 -41.32
N PRO A 81 -7.39 33.99 -41.65
CA PRO A 81 -8.14 33.79 -42.87
C PRO A 81 -9.64 33.68 -42.60
N GLN A 82 -10.37 34.53 -43.33
CA GLN A 82 -11.85 34.56 -43.42
C GLN A 82 -12.39 33.39 -44.20
N GLY A 83 -13.49 32.92 -43.75
CA GLY A 83 -14.72 32.39 -44.15
C GLY A 83 -14.97 31.64 -45.46
N THR A 84 -15.76 30.61 -45.38
CA THR A 84 -16.90 30.40 -46.29
C THR A 84 -18.00 29.54 -45.61
N GLN A 85 -19.21 29.85 -45.97
CA GLN A 85 -20.53 29.56 -45.41
C GLN A 85 -21.09 28.18 -45.77
N LEU A 86 -22.02 27.78 -44.91
CA LEU A 86 -23.38 27.19 -45.12
C LEU A 86 -23.51 25.66 -45.05
N VAL A 87 -24.33 25.26 -44.17
CA VAL A 87 -25.69 24.68 -44.08
C VAL A 87 -25.73 23.36 -43.30
N ASN A 88 -26.25 23.25 -42.18
CA ASN A 88 -27.57 22.76 -41.80
C ASN A 88 -27.68 22.53 -40.28
N GLN A 89 -28.73 23.07 -39.73
CA GLN A 89 -29.12 22.93 -38.32
C GLN A 89 -29.66 21.52 -38.06
N GLN A 90 -29.09 20.84 -37.08
CA GLN A 90 -29.85 19.97 -36.19
C GLN A 90 -29.29 20.16 -34.78
N SER A 91 -30.19 20.50 -33.90
CA SER A 91 -29.97 20.85 -32.51
C SER A 91 -29.40 19.68 -31.71
N PHE A 92 -28.14 19.75 -31.37
CA PHE A 92 -27.52 18.99 -30.30
C PHE A 92 -27.04 19.96 -29.23
N GLY A 93 -27.36 19.67 -27.97
CA GLY A 93 -26.96 20.52 -26.84
C GLY A 93 -25.46 20.74 -26.73
N PRO A 94 -25.02 21.76 -25.99
CA PRO A 94 -23.65 22.34 -26.07
C PRO A 94 -22.48 21.45 -25.67
N CYS A 95 -22.67 20.19 -25.32
CA CYS A 95 -21.61 19.30 -24.83
C CYS A 95 -21.33 18.04 -25.66
N SER A 96 -21.96 17.86 -26.85
CA SER A 96 -21.85 16.60 -27.58
C SER A 96 -20.51 16.42 -28.31
N LEU A 97 -19.86 17.51 -28.70
CA LEU A 97 -18.59 17.47 -29.44
C LEU A 97 -17.41 17.17 -28.49
N ASP A 98 -17.41 17.78 -27.31
CA ASP A 98 -16.33 17.61 -26.33
C ASP A 98 -16.34 16.23 -25.67
N ILE A 99 -17.54 15.67 -25.46
CA ILE A 99 -17.70 14.28 -24.97
C ILE A 99 -17.19 13.29 -26.03
N LYS A 100 -17.39 13.57 -27.31
CA LYS A 100 -16.94 12.69 -28.39
C LYS A 100 -15.40 12.72 -28.52
N GLN A 101 -14.78 13.89 -28.43
CA GLN A 101 -13.32 14.02 -28.43
C GLN A 101 -12.68 13.42 -27.18
N PHE A 102 -13.29 13.53 -26.01
CA PHE A 102 -12.84 12.90 -24.78
C PHE A 102 -12.94 11.37 -24.84
N LEU A 103 -14.01 10.83 -25.42
CA LEU A 103 -14.18 9.38 -25.62
C LEU A 103 -13.19 8.83 -26.67
N GLU A 104 -12.89 9.58 -27.71
CA GLU A 104 -11.89 9.21 -28.72
C GLU A 104 -10.46 9.22 -28.14
N CYS A 105 -10.15 10.16 -27.26
CA CYS A 105 -8.88 10.21 -26.54
C CYS A 105 -8.76 9.06 -25.52
N ALA A 106 -9.84 8.68 -24.85
CA ALA A 106 -9.89 7.57 -23.91
C ALA A 106 -9.81 6.19 -24.58
N GLN A 107 -10.28 6.05 -25.82
CA GLN A 107 -10.18 4.81 -26.60
C GLN A 107 -8.78 4.55 -27.15
N ASN A 108 -7.92 5.58 -27.23
CA ASN A 108 -6.55 5.45 -27.75
C ASN A 108 -5.48 5.23 -26.67
N GLN A 109 -5.88 5.18 -25.40
CA GLN A 109 -4.96 4.84 -24.30
C GLN A 109 -5.21 3.42 -23.82
N SER A 110 -4.14 2.64 -23.68
CA SER A 110 -4.13 1.19 -23.41
C SER A 110 -4.56 0.78 -21.97
N ASP A 111 -5.19 1.64 -21.18
CA ASP A 111 -5.69 1.31 -19.85
C ASP A 111 -7.21 1.39 -19.78
N VAL A 112 -7.84 0.30 -20.20
CA VAL A 112 -9.30 0.13 -20.38
C VAL A 112 -10.07 0.23 -19.05
N LYS A 113 -9.44 -0.07 -17.90
CA LYS A 113 -10.11 -0.09 -16.59
C LYS A 113 -10.52 1.28 -16.04
N LEU A 114 -9.89 2.34 -16.48
CA LEU A 114 -10.26 3.71 -16.07
C LEU A 114 -11.45 4.28 -16.86
N CYS A 115 -11.76 3.71 -18.02
CA CYS A 115 -12.82 4.18 -18.91
C CYS A 115 -14.16 3.46 -18.69
N GLU A 116 -14.14 2.21 -18.20
CA GLU A 116 -15.34 1.39 -17.99
C GLU A 116 -16.28 2.00 -16.92
N SER A 117 -15.73 2.47 -15.81
CA SER A 117 -16.54 3.09 -14.74
C SER A 117 -17.18 4.43 -15.12
N PHE A 118 -16.59 5.14 -16.08
CA PHE A 118 -17.15 6.41 -16.57
C PHE A 118 -18.23 6.19 -17.64
N SER A 119 -18.09 5.13 -18.42
CA SER A 119 -19.10 4.70 -19.41
C SER A 119 -20.38 4.23 -18.73
N GLU A 120 -20.27 3.47 -17.62
CA GLU A 120 -21.43 3.02 -16.84
C GLU A 120 -22.19 4.19 -16.18
N VAL A 121 -21.49 5.20 -15.68
CA VAL A 121 -22.10 6.39 -15.09
C VAL A 121 -22.86 7.20 -16.14
N LEU A 122 -22.35 7.33 -17.36
CA LEU A 122 -23.03 8.02 -18.46
C LEU A 122 -24.22 7.22 -19.01
N GLN A 123 -24.13 5.89 -19.03
CA GLN A 123 -25.25 5.03 -19.43
C GLN A 123 -26.41 5.07 -18.42
N GLN A 124 -26.11 5.09 -17.12
CA GLN A 124 -27.13 5.24 -16.08
C GLN A 124 -27.79 6.64 -16.10
N TYR A 125 -27.05 7.68 -16.47
CA TYR A 125 -27.59 9.02 -16.63
C TYR A 125 -28.56 9.15 -17.82
N ARG A 126 -28.30 8.41 -18.90
CA ARG A 126 -29.17 8.37 -20.09
C ARG A 126 -30.49 7.64 -19.83
N ILE A 127 -30.45 6.54 -19.08
CA ILE A 127 -31.63 5.73 -18.72
C ILE A 127 -32.54 6.48 -17.73
N ALA A 128 -32.03 7.40 -16.92
CA ALA A 128 -32.79 8.15 -15.94
C ALA A 128 -33.60 9.32 -16.54
N ASN A 129 -33.33 9.69 -17.79
CA ASN A 129 -33.99 10.87 -18.45
C ASN A 129 -34.92 10.53 -19.62
N GLU A 130 -35.06 9.26 -19.98
CA GLU A 130 -36.02 8.83 -21.01
C GLU A 130 -37.19 8.09 -20.36
N GLY A 131 -38.33 8.74 -20.24
CA GLY A 131 -39.60 8.06 -19.98
C GLY A 131 -40.65 8.82 -19.20
N HIS A 132 -41.48 9.61 -19.88
CA HIS A 132 -42.82 9.94 -19.41
C HIS A 132 -43.83 9.67 -20.53
N PRO A 133 -44.78 8.74 -20.34
CA PRO A 133 -45.93 8.62 -21.23
C PRO A 133 -47.11 9.54 -20.80
N PRO A 134 -48.01 9.89 -21.71
CA PRO A 134 -49.07 10.88 -21.45
C PRO A 134 -50.26 10.29 -20.71
N ILE A 135 -50.84 11.11 -19.85
CA ILE A 135 -52.04 10.79 -19.04
C ILE A 135 -53.31 11.10 -19.81
N MET A 136 -54.15 10.10 -19.96
CA MET A 136 -55.54 10.28 -20.44
C MET A 136 -56.47 10.79 -19.33
N ASP A 137 -57.37 11.71 -19.74
CA ASP A 137 -58.41 12.33 -18.94
C ASP A 137 -59.46 11.35 -18.39
N ARG A 138 -59.79 11.54 -17.11
CA ARG A 138 -61.08 11.11 -16.54
C ARG A 138 -61.77 12.29 -15.86
N VAL A 139 -62.91 12.64 -16.40
CA VAL A 139 -63.79 13.70 -15.93
C VAL A 139 -64.50 13.29 -14.65
N GLU A 140 -64.27 14.00 -13.52
CA GLU A 140 -65.11 13.92 -12.32
C GLU A 140 -65.54 15.32 -11.82
N LYS A 141 -66.75 15.36 -11.29
CA LYS A 141 -67.59 16.55 -10.97
C LYS A 141 -66.86 17.51 -10.00
N LYS A 142 -66.90 18.81 -10.33
CA LYS A 142 -66.39 19.94 -9.56
C LYS A 142 -67.10 20.14 -8.22
N VAL A 143 -66.52 19.73 -7.10
CA VAL A 143 -66.82 20.33 -5.78
C VAL A 143 -65.89 21.54 -5.64
N LYS A 144 -66.45 22.72 -5.30
CA LYS A 144 -65.64 23.94 -5.05
C LYS A 144 -64.68 23.72 -3.89
N LYS A 145 -63.45 23.35 -4.19
CA LYS A 145 -62.38 23.23 -3.21
C LYS A 145 -61.83 24.63 -2.88
N ARG A 146 -61.84 25.00 -1.58
CA ARG A 146 -61.21 26.23 -1.10
C ARG A 146 -59.71 26.09 -1.22
N ARG A 147 -59.05 27.16 -1.71
CA ARG A 147 -57.56 27.21 -1.83
C ARG A 147 -56.97 28.07 -0.71
N TYR A 148 -55.73 27.83 -0.40
CA TYR A 148 -54.95 28.64 0.50
C TYR A 148 -54.71 30.04 -0.09
N SER A 149 -54.77 31.09 0.77
CA SER A 149 -54.32 32.45 0.47
C SER A 149 -53.12 32.81 1.31
N GLU A 150 -52.17 33.53 0.77
CA GLU A 150 -51.01 34.04 1.53
C GLU A 150 -51.42 34.97 2.68
N ASP A 151 -52.58 35.61 2.62
CA ASP A 151 -53.14 36.40 3.71
C ASP A 151 -53.34 35.61 4.99
N PHE A 152 -53.36 34.28 4.92
CA PHE A 152 -53.49 33.43 6.12
C PHE A 152 -52.21 33.34 6.93
N LEU A 153 -51.07 33.80 6.40
CA LEU A 153 -49.80 33.94 7.15
C LEU A 153 -49.95 34.94 8.31
N GLN A 154 -50.77 35.99 8.18
CA GLN A 154 -51.05 36.92 9.29
C GLN A 154 -51.68 36.27 10.52
N TYR A 155 -52.33 35.10 10.34
CA TYR A 155 -52.86 34.26 11.43
C TYR A 155 -51.96 33.09 11.77
N GLY A 156 -50.71 33.08 11.29
CA GLY A 156 -49.76 32.02 11.55
C GLY A 156 -50.05 30.68 10.89
N PHE A 157 -50.69 30.69 9.66
CA PHE A 157 -51.04 29.49 8.93
C PHE A 157 -50.38 29.43 7.55
N THR A 158 -49.85 28.27 7.19
CA THR A 158 -49.41 27.87 5.85
C THR A 158 -50.30 26.74 5.32
N SER A 159 -50.10 26.30 4.07
CA SER A 159 -50.81 25.15 3.53
C SER A 159 -50.03 23.85 3.62
N LYS A 160 -50.72 22.73 3.82
CA LYS A 160 -50.19 21.35 3.69
C LYS A 160 -51.13 20.55 2.80
N VAL A 161 -50.59 19.95 1.74
CA VAL A 161 -51.34 19.03 0.90
C VAL A 161 -51.26 17.62 1.47
N THR A 162 -52.42 17.01 1.74
CA THR A 162 -52.50 15.62 2.24
C THR A 162 -53.52 14.89 1.38
N ALA A 163 -53.14 13.81 0.70
CA ALA A 163 -53.98 13.04 -0.22
C ALA A 163 -54.67 13.92 -1.29
N GLY A 164 -53.93 14.89 -1.86
CA GLY A 164 -54.41 15.79 -2.89
C GLY A 164 -55.37 16.89 -2.39
N ILE A 165 -55.57 17.03 -1.08
CA ILE A 165 -56.42 18.04 -0.45
C ILE A 165 -55.57 19.03 0.33
N GLU A 166 -55.70 20.31 0.01
CA GLU A 166 -54.99 21.39 0.68
C GLU A 166 -55.65 21.71 2.05
N LYS A 167 -54.85 21.64 3.13
CA LYS A 167 -55.29 21.86 4.51
C LYS A 167 -54.45 22.97 5.16
N PRO A 168 -55.02 23.81 6.06
CA PRO A 168 -54.25 24.84 6.76
C PRO A 168 -53.41 24.18 7.87
N GLN A 169 -52.11 24.51 7.95
CA GLN A 169 -51.18 24.09 9.00
C GLN A 169 -50.66 25.31 9.79
N CYS A 170 -50.79 25.27 11.09
CA CYS A 170 -50.25 26.30 11.98
C CYS A 170 -48.71 26.25 11.95
N VAL A 171 -48.06 27.40 11.74
CA VAL A 171 -46.58 27.49 11.69
C VAL A 171 -45.93 27.48 13.09
N ILE A 172 -46.74 27.66 14.14
CA ILE A 172 -46.27 27.74 15.54
C ILE A 172 -46.33 26.36 16.19
N CYS A 173 -47.51 25.70 16.22
CA CYS A 173 -47.68 24.39 16.87
C CYS A 173 -47.62 23.18 15.90
N GLY A 174 -47.60 23.43 14.59
CA GLY A 174 -47.58 22.35 13.60
C GLY A 174 -48.94 21.70 13.34
N ASP A 175 -50.02 22.03 14.08
CA ASP A 175 -51.36 21.44 13.93
C ASP A 175 -51.91 21.63 12.51
N VAL A 176 -52.43 20.55 11.92
CA VAL A 176 -53.10 20.58 10.62
C VAL A 176 -54.62 20.53 10.84
N LEU A 177 -55.31 21.60 10.45
CA LEU A 177 -56.73 21.67 10.58
C LEU A 177 -57.42 21.06 9.33
N SER A 178 -58.74 20.76 9.45
CA SER A 178 -59.52 20.25 8.31
C SER A 178 -59.57 21.26 7.15
N ALA A 179 -59.72 20.82 5.90
CA ALA A 179 -59.82 21.69 4.73
C ALA A 179 -60.99 22.70 4.83
N GLU A 180 -62.06 22.38 5.56
CA GLU A 180 -63.16 23.26 5.85
C GLU A 180 -62.81 24.41 6.79
N SER A 181 -61.68 24.31 7.51
CA SER A 181 -61.15 25.34 8.41
C SER A 181 -60.33 26.41 7.67
N MET A 182 -60.24 26.35 6.34
CA MET A 182 -59.60 27.34 5.46
C MET A 182 -60.47 28.61 5.38
N LYS A 183 -60.67 29.27 6.53
CA LYS A 183 -61.46 30.52 6.68
C LYS A 183 -60.76 31.43 7.68
N PRO A 184 -60.64 32.75 7.43
CA PRO A 184 -59.97 33.69 8.34
C PRO A 184 -60.45 33.57 9.78
N ASN A 185 -61.74 33.52 9.99
CA ASN A 185 -62.35 33.47 11.34
C ASN A 185 -61.99 32.18 12.10
N LYS A 186 -61.86 31.04 11.42
CA LYS A 186 -61.46 29.78 12.07
C LYS A 186 -59.98 29.74 12.36
N LEU A 187 -59.15 30.28 11.48
CA LEU A 187 -57.71 30.37 11.63
C LEU A 187 -57.34 31.35 12.75
N LYS A 188 -57.98 32.54 12.74
CA LYS A 188 -57.82 33.52 13.80
C LYS A 188 -58.23 32.98 15.17
N ARG A 189 -59.35 32.25 15.27
CA ARG A 189 -59.80 31.62 16.52
C ARG A 189 -58.76 30.63 17.06
N HIS A 190 -58.12 29.80 16.23
CA HIS A 190 -57.07 28.92 16.66
C HIS A 190 -55.82 29.71 17.17
N PHE A 191 -55.45 30.76 16.42
CA PHE A 191 -54.34 31.62 16.77
C PHE A 191 -54.57 32.30 18.13
N ASP A 192 -55.74 32.93 18.30
CA ASP A 192 -56.12 33.66 19.54
C ASP A 192 -56.25 32.71 20.76
N SER A 193 -56.70 31.46 20.51
CA SER A 193 -56.87 30.48 21.60
C SER A 193 -55.61 29.80 22.05
N LYS A 194 -54.63 29.56 21.09
CA LYS A 194 -53.44 28.78 21.40
C LYS A 194 -52.12 29.57 21.33
N HIS A 195 -52.10 30.74 20.70
CA HIS A 195 -50.86 31.45 20.36
C HIS A 195 -50.94 32.96 20.62
N LEU A 196 -51.72 33.41 21.58
CA LEU A 196 -51.90 34.81 21.89
C LEU A 196 -50.61 35.57 22.20
N SER A 197 -49.61 34.89 22.75
CA SER A 197 -48.26 35.43 23.00
C SER A 197 -47.51 35.87 21.73
N PHE A 198 -47.96 35.46 20.55
CA PHE A 198 -47.38 35.82 19.26
C PHE A 198 -48.17 36.88 18.49
N ALA A 199 -49.22 37.44 19.10
CA ALA A 199 -50.13 38.41 18.45
C ALA A 199 -49.43 39.71 17.99
N GLY A 200 -48.27 40.05 18.59
CA GLY A 200 -47.49 41.23 18.23
C GLY A 200 -46.36 40.98 17.21
N LYS A 201 -46.23 39.76 16.66
CA LYS A 201 -45.19 39.45 15.70
C LYS A 201 -45.61 39.84 14.27
N ASP A 202 -44.62 40.36 13.52
CA ASP A 202 -44.83 40.73 12.10
C ASP A 202 -45.02 39.51 11.20
N VAL A 203 -45.63 39.69 10.07
CA VAL A 203 -45.89 38.65 9.04
C VAL A 203 -44.61 38.01 8.55
N SER A 204 -43.48 38.73 8.54
CA SER A 204 -42.16 38.24 8.22
C SER A 204 -41.73 37.10 9.13
N TYR A 205 -42.05 37.17 10.44
CA TYR A 205 -41.78 36.10 11.42
C TYR A 205 -42.52 34.80 11.05
N PHE A 206 -43.82 34.91 10.73
CA PHE A 206 -44.60 33.73 10.34
C PHE A 206 -44.20 33.18 8.97
N ARG A 207 -43.72 34.04 8.05
CA ARG A 207 -43.16 33.61 6.77
C ARG A 207 -41.87 32.81 6.96
N SER A 208 -40.94 33.28 7.79
CA SER A 208 -39.71 32.54 8.14
C SER A 208 -40.04 31.16 8.73
N ARG A 209 -40.97 31.10 9.67
CA ARG A 209 -41.44 29.83 10.27
C ARG A 209 -42.16 28.93 9.26
N ALA A 210 -42.91 29.46 8.33
CA ALA A 210 -43.51 28.67 7.25
C ALA A 210 -42.48 28.07 6.33
N ASP A 211 -41.43 28.81 6.03
CA ASP A 211 -40.29 28.32 5.20
C ASP A 211 -39.42 27.29 5.93
N GLU A 212 -39.24 27.42 7.23
CA GLU A 212 -38.65 26.38 8.06
C GLU A 212 -39.47 25.09 8.04
N LEU A 213 -40.81 25.21 8.22
CA LEU A 213 -41.72 24.07 8.14
C LEU A 213 -41.77 23.44 6.74
N LYS A 214 -41.68 24.23 5.67
CA LYS A 214 -41.58 23.71 4.30
C LYS A 214 -40.28 22.97 4.08
N ARG A 215 -39.15 23.47 4.60
CA ARG A 215 -37.85 22.80 4.54
C ARG A 215 -37.79 21.51 5.39
N ALA A 216 -38.51 21.48 6.50
CA ALA A 216 -38.62 20.32 7.38
C ALA A 216 -39.59 19.21 6.90
N ARG A 217 -40.38 19.45 5.81
CA ARG A 217 -41.34 18.47 5.31
C ARG A 217 -40.68 17.43 4.41
N PRO A 218 -40.78 16.13 4.73
CA PRO A 218 -40.29 15.04 3.87
C PRO A 218 -41.15 14.86 2.58
N ASP A 219 -42.34 15.48 2.47
CA ASP A 219 -43.40 15.06 1.53
C ASP A 219 -43.46 15.80 0.19
N THR A 220 -42.73 16.88 -0.04
CA THR A 220 -42.84 17.65 -1.30
C THR A 220 -41.63 17.53 -2.23
N GLY A 221 -40.64 16.78 -1.84
CA GLY A 221 -39.43 16.42 -2.60
C GLY A 221 -38.99 14.99 -2.34
N GLY A 222 -39.87 14.15 -1.81
CA GLY A 222 -39.60 12.92 -1.10
C GLY A 222 -38.84 11.81 -1.83
N ALA A 223 -38.59 11.94 -3.14
CA ALA A 223 -37.72 11.00 -3.86
C ALA A 223 -36.36 11.60 -4.28
N LYS A 224 -36.25 12.93 -4.38
CA LYS A 224 -35.00 13.57 -4.82
C LYS A 224 -33.99 13.79 -3.68
N TYR A 225 -34.42 14.25 -2.50
CA TYR A 225 -33.52 14.55 -1.38
C TYR A 225 -32.85 13.32 -0.76
N PRO A 226 -33.55 12.22 -0.45
CA PRO A 226 -32.90 10.99 0.02
C PRO A 226 -31.94 10.44 -1.01
N ARG A 227 -32.26 10.49 -2.30
CA ARG A 227 -31.43 9.99 -3.39
C ARG A 227 -30.17 10.83 -3.59
N GLN A 228 -30.25 12.16 -3.51
CA GLN A 228 -29.07 13.04 -3.59
C GLN A 228 -28.14 12.85 -2.41
N ASN A 229 -28.65 12.66 -1.20
CA ASN A 229 -27.83 12.37 -0.02
C ASN A 229 -27.11 11.02 -0.13
N VAL A 230 -27.75 9.99 -0.67
CA VAL A 230 -27.17 8.68 -0.93
C VAL A 230 -25.98 8.81 -1.91
N ILE A 231 -26.18 9.52 -3.02
CA ILE A 231 -25.15 9.78 -4.03
C ILE A 231 -23.97 10.58 -3.44
N ALA A 232 -24.23 11.59 -2.62
CA ALA A 232 -23.21 12.39 -1.96
C ALA A 232 -22.39 11.55 -0.94
N VAL A 233 -23.04 10.64 -0.23
CA VAL A 233 -22.38 9.70 0.68
C VAL A 233 -21.50 8.72 -0.11
N GLU A 234 -22.00 8.14 -1.20
CA GLU A 234 -21.25 7.26 -2.08
C GLU A 234 -20.01 7.97 -2.64
N ALA A 235 -20.18 9.17 -3.18
CA ALA A 235 -19.07 10.00 -3.65
C ALA A 235 -18.02 10.23 -2.56
N SER A 236 -18.43 10.46 -1.30
CA SER A 236 -17.50 10.62 -0.18
C SER A 236 -16.68 9.36 0.10
N TYR A 237 -17.25 8.15 -0.03
CA TYR A 237 -16.53 6.89 0.09
C TYR A 237 -15.52 6.70 -1.05
N LEU A 238 -15.93 6.96 -2.30
CA LEU A 238 -15.06 6.82 -3.45
C LEU A 238 -13.85 7.76 -3.38
N VAL A 239 -14.07 9.02 -2.97
CA VAL A 239 -12.97 9.98 -2.77
C VAL A 239 -12.07 9.54 -1.61
N ALA A 240 -12.63 9.11 -0.48
CA ALA A 240 -11.86 8.63 0.65
C ALA A 240 -11.01 7.39 0.28
N LEU A 241 -11.54 6.45 -0.50
CA LEU A 241 -10.79 5.30 -1.00
C LEU A 241 -9.61 5.72 -1.89
N ARG A 242 -9.81 6.70 -2.78
CA ARG A 242 -8.72 7.24 -3.62
C ARG A 242 -7.63 7.88 -2.76
N ILE A 243 -7.99 8.65 -1.73
CA ILE A 243 -7.03 9.28 -0.81
C ILE A 243 -6.23 8.20 -0.08
N ALA A 244 -6.88 7.15 0.46
CA ALA A 244 -6.20 6.04 1.12
C ALA A 244 -5.25 5.31 0.15
N ARG A 245 -5.71 4.93 -1.04
CA ARG A 245 -4.90 4.25 -2.07
C ARG A 245 -3.71 5.06 -2.57
N THR A 246 -3.85 6.39 -2.63
CA THR A 246 -2.74 7.29 -2.97
C THR A 246 -1.91 7.70 -1.76
N MET A 247 -2.22 7.19 -0.57
CA MET A 247 -1.51 7.45 0.69
C MET A 247 -1.39 8.94 1.04
N LYS A 248 -2.37 9.75 0.61
CA LYS A 248 -2.38 11.20 0.87
C LYS A 248 -3.00 11.53 2.22
N PRO A 249 -2.68 12.70 2.81
CA PRO A 249 -3.37 13.19 4.01
C PRO A 249 -4.88 13.31 3.80
N HIS A 250 -5.66 13.04 4.84
CA HIS A 250 -7.12 13.15 4.77
C HIS A 250 -7.58 14.58 4.46
N THR A 251 -6.85 15.60 4.95
CA THR A 251 -7.10 17.03 4.67
C THR A 251 -7.00 17.36 3.17
N PHE A 252 -6.33 16.52 2.38
CA PHE A 252 -6.21 16.70 0.94
C PHE A 252 -7.57 16.73 0.22
N ALA A 253 -8.57 16.06 0.79
CA ALA A 253 -9.95 16.10 0.29
C ALA A 253 -10.58 17.47 0.42
N GLU A 254 -10.40 18.10 1.58
CA GLU A 254 -10.97 19.39 1.95
C GLU A 254 -10.17 20.56 1.37
N ASP A 255 -8.83 20.47 1.46
CA ASP A 255 -7.92 21.56 1.09
C ASP A 255 -7.71 21.67 -0.42
N LEU A 256 -7.79 20.55 -1.17
CA LEU A 256 -7.46 20.53 -2.60
C LEU A 256 -8.55 19.90 -3.48
N LEU A 257 -9.00 18.66 -3.21
CA LEU A 257 -9.86 17.95 -4.16
C LEU A 257 -11.23 18.60 -4.33
N LEU A 258 -11.89 18.94 -3.22
CA LEU A 258 -13.21 19.53 -3.27
C LEU A 258 -13.21 20.96 -3.86
N PRO A 259 -12.29 21.86 -3.47
CA PRO A 259 -12.15 23.17 -4.12
C PRO A 259 -11.86 23.08 -5.61
N ALA A 260 -10.87 22.27 -6.00
CA ALA A 260 -10.51 22.10 -7.42
C ALA A 260 -11.67 21.53 -8.26
N ALA A 261 -12.42 20.56 -7.71
CA ALA A 261 -13.60 20.01 -8.39
C ALA A 261 -14.70 21.08 -8.54
N LYS A 262 -14.93 21.93 -7.52
CA LYS A 262 -15.89 23.04 -7.59
C LYS A 262 -15.49 24.07 -8.62
N ASP A 263 -14.21 24.45 -8.71
CA ASP A 263 -13.71 25.40 -9.68
C ASP A 263 -13.84 24.86 -11.10
N GLY A 264 -13.45 23.61 -11.33
CA GLY A 264 -13.63 22.95 -12.63
C GLY A 264 -15.09 22.90 -13.07
N VAL A 265 -15.99 22.48 -12.18
CA VAL A 265 -17.44 22.42 -12.47
C VAL A 265 -18.02 23.83 -12.73
N ARG A 266 -17.61 24.84 -11.96
CA ARG A 266 -18.03 26.22 -12.16
C ARG A 266 -17.71 26.71 -13.56
N VAL A 267 -16.47 26.49 -14.02
CA VAL A 267 -16.01 26.97 -15.33
C VAL A 267 -16.60 26.17 -16.48
N MET A 268 -16.71 24.83 -16.35
CA MET A 268 -17.09 23.96 -17.46
C MET A 268 -18.60 23.73 -17.58
N ILE A 269 -19.34 23.76 -16.48
CA ILE A 269 -20.74 23.30 -16.41
C ILE A 269 -21.67 24.40 -15.88
N GLY A 270 -21.21 25.20 -14.92
CA GLY A 270 -21.94 26.32 -14.34
C GLY A 270 -22.10 26.26 -12.81
N ASP A 271 -22.41 27.41 -12.20
CA ASP A 271 -22.50 27.58 -10.75
C ASP A 271 -23.62 26.75 -10.09
N GLU A 272 -24.69 26.45 -10.83
CA GLU A 272 -25.81 25.64 -10.32
C GLU A 272 -25.38 24.24 -9.88
N PHE A 273 -24.38 23.64 -10.56
CA PHE A 273 -23.86 22.30 -10.25
C PHE A 273 -22.85 22.31 -9.09
N VAL A 274 -22.22 23.44 -8.80
CA VAL A 274 -21.31 23.60 -7.65
C VAL A 274 -22.04 23.35 -6.33
N THR A 275 -23.33 23.72 -6.26
CA THR A 275 -24.17 23.50 -5.08
C THR A 275 -24.36 22.01 -4.79
N GLN A 276 -24.46 21.18 -5.82
CA GLN A 276 -24.56 19.71 -5.67
C GLN A 276 -23.25 19.12 -5.12
N LEU A 277 -22.09 19.55 -5.61
CA LEU A 277 -20.79 19.13 -5.06
C LEU A 277 -20.61 19.53 -3.59
N SER A 278 -21.20 20.64 -3.19
CA SER A 278 -21.14 21.11 -1.80
C SER A 278 -21.88 20.20 -0.80
N THR A 279 -22.74 19.30 -1.29
CA THR A 279 -23.40 18.28 -0.45
C THR A 279 -22.50 17.10 -0.12
N VAL A 280 -21.39 16.92 -0.83
CA VAL A 280 -20.44 15.84 -0.58
C VAL A 280 -19.57 16.21 0.63
N SER A 281 -19.77 15.51 1.74
CA SER A 281 -18.98 15.72 2.96
C SER A 281 -17.59 15.10 2.81
N LEU A 282 -16.56 15.95 2.76
CA LEU A 282 -15.15 15.58 2.61
C LEU A 282 -14.25 16.20 3.68
N SER A 283 -14.79 16.57 4.85
CA SER A 283 -13.97 17.01 5.97
C SER A 283 -13.00 15.91 6.42
N ASN A 284 -11.87 16.30 6.99
CA ASN A 284 -10.85 15.39 7.51
C ASN A 284 -11.45 14.23 8.34
N ASP A 285 -12.37 14.54 9.25
CA ASP A 285 -13.04 13.54 10.09
C ASP A 285 -14.01 12.64 9.31
N THR A 286 -14.64 13.17 8.26
CA THR A 286 -15.52 12.37 7.40
C THR A 286 -14.68 11.38 6.59
N VAL A 287 -13.61 11.83 5.96
CA VAL A 287 -12.68 10.96 5.23
C VAL A 287 -12.15 9.85 6.12
N ARG A 288 -11.69 10.19 7.34
CA ARG A 288 -11.25 9.21 8.32
C ARG A 288 -12.32 8.16 8.61
N ARG A 289 -13.55 8.58 8.96
CA ARG A 289 -14.65 7.64 9.23
C ARG A 289 -15.00 6.75 8.03
N ARG A 290 -14.90 7.28 6.78
CA ARG A 290 -15.10 6.46 5.58
C ARG A 290 -14.01 5.41 5.43
N ILE A 291 -12.75 5.77 5.69
CA ILE A 291 -11.62 4.83 5.67
C ILE A 291 -11.79 3.77 6.76
N ASP A 292 -12.19 4.15 7.97
CA ASP A 292 -12.45 3.21 9.06
C ASP A 292 -13.57 2.21 8.69
N ASP A 293 -14.68 2.69 8.13
CA ASP A 293 -15.79 1.83 7.67
C ASP A 293 -15.34 0.85 6.56
N MET A 294 -14.60 1.34 5.56
CA MET A 294 -14.09 0.52 4.46
C MET A 294 -13.06 -0.51 4.94
N SER A 295 -12.17 -0.10 5.82
CA SER A 295 -11.19 -0.99 6.44
C SER A 295 -11.86 -2.14 7.19
N ALA A 296 -12.89 -1.83 7.97
CA ALA A 296 -13.66 -2.85 8.71
C ALA A 296 -14.39 -3.80 7.75
N ASP A 297 -14.96 -3.29 6.66
CA ASP A 297 -15.63 -4.12 5.65
C ASP A 297 -14.65 -5.06 4.93
N ILE A 298 -13.48 -4.54 4.51
CA ILE A 298 -12.41 -5.35 3.90
C ILE A 298 -11.98 -6.47 4.84
N LEU A 299 -11.69 -6.14 6.12
CA LEU A 299 -11.30 -7.15 7.10
C LEU A 299 -12.37 -8.21 7.30
N ASN A 300 -13.64 -7.81 7.40
CA ASN A 300 -14.76 -8.75 7.53
C ASN A 300 -14.84 -9.69 6.32
N GLN A 301 -14.68 -9.17 5.09
CA GLN A 301 -14.65 -9.99 3.88
C GLN A 301 -13.51 -11.02 3.94
N VAL A 302 -12.30 -10.59 4.29
CA VAL A 302 -11.13 -11.48 4.40
C VAL A 302 -11.39 -12.60 5.45
N ILE A 303 -11.93 -12.25 6.61
CA ILE A 303 -12.25 -13.24 7.65
C ILE A 303 -13.39 -14.20 7.21
N GLU A 304 -14.41 -13.68 6.52
CA GLU A 304 -15.50 -14.49 5.95
C GLU A 304 -14.96 -15.46 4.89
N GLU A 305 -14.10 -15.00 3.98
CA GLU A 305 -13.46 -15.81 2.94
C GLU A 305 -12.58 -16.93 3.54
N ILE A 306 -11.76 -16.62 4.56
CA ILE A 306 -10.94 -17.64 5.26
C ILE A 306 -11.82 -18.74 5.85
N LYS A 307 -12.93 -18.37 6.50
CA LYS A 307 -13.84 -19.33 7.13
C LYS A 307 -14.67 -20.14 6.15
N ALA A 308 -14.98 -19.56 5.00
CA ALA A 308 -15.75 -20.19 3.93
C ALA A 308 -14.89 -21.02 2.96
N ALA A 309 -13.55 -20.95 3.07
CA ALA A 309 -12.64 -21.68 2.21
C ALA A 309 -12.90 -23.21 2.27
N PRO A 310 -12.74 -23.93 1.14
CA PRO A 310 -12.89 -25.40 1.10
C PRO A 310 -11.97 -26.13 2.10
N LEU A 311 -10.80 -25.54 2.35
CA LEU A 311 -9.87 -25.94 3.40
C LEU A 311 -9.61 -24.68 4.24
N PRO A 312 -10.22 -24.53 5.44
CA PRO A 312 -10.18 -23.32 6.24
C PRO A 312 -8.85 -23.18 7.01
N ILE A 313 -7.74 -23.30 6.29
CA ILE A 313 -6.38 -23.02 6.79
C ILE A 313 -5.81 -21.79 6.09
N PHE A 314 -4.93 -21.10 6.79
CA PHE A 314 -4.24 -19.95 6.23
C PHE A 314 -2.78 -19.91 6.71
N SER A 315 -1.94 -19.19 5.99
CA SER A 315 -0.57 -18.88 6.40
C SER A 315 -0.42 -17.40 6.68
N ILE A 316 0.47 -17.06 7.59
CA ILE A 316 0.83 -15.68 7.88
C ILE A 316 2.29 -15.41 7.55
N GLN A 317 2.57 -14.22 7.07
CA GLN A 317 3.91 -13.64 7.11
C GLN A 317 3.86 -12.41 8.00
N LEU A 318 4.88 -12.24 8.79
CA LEU A 318 5.00 -11.10 9.70
C LEU A 318 6.43 -10.59 9.80
N ASP A 319 6.51 -9.31 10.10
CA ASP A 319 7.77 -8.62 10.27
C ASP A 319 7.55 -7.40 11.17
N GLU A 320 8.63 -6.90 11.79
CA GLU A 320 8.60 -5.77 12.71
C GLU A 320 9.49 -4.63 12.22
N SER A 321 9.01 -3.41 12.35
CA SER A 321 9.81 -2.22 12.06
C SER A 321 9.44 -1.05 12.94
N THR A 322 10.45 -0.22 13.27
CA THR A 322 10.24 1.00 14.06
C THR A 322 9.78 2.14 13.17
N ASP A 323 8.67 2.79 13.52
CA ASP A 323 8.10 3.92 12.80
C ASP A 323 8.76 5.27 13.15
N VAL A 324 8.30 6.34 12.51
CA VAL A 324 8.81 7.72 12.71
C VAL A 324 8.56 8.27 14.13
N ALA A 325 7.70 7.62 14.92
CA ALA A 325 7.42 7.96 16.30
C ALA A 325 8.23 7.10 17.30
N ASN A 326 9.20 6.31 16.82
CA ASN A 326 9.96 5.31 17.58
C ASN A 326 9.06 4.21 18.20
N CYS A 327 7.93 3.92 17.58
CA CYS A 327 7.05 2.83 17.99
C CYS A 327 7.31 1.62 17.10
N SER A 328 7.53 0.45 17.72
CA SER A 328 7.63 -0.81 16.99
C SER A 328 6.25 -1.21 16.44
N GLN A 329 6.16 -1.43 15.14
CA GLN A 329 4.95 -1.82 14.43
C GLN A 329 5.08 -3.26 13.94
N LEU A 330 4.19 -4.13 14.40
CA LEU A 330 4.05 -5.49 13.88
C LEU A 330 3.09 -5.47 12.70
N LEU A 331 3.58 -5.88 11.54
CA LEU A 331 2.82 -5.94 10.31
C LEU A 331 2.61 -7.39 9.89
N VAL A 332 1.35 -7.77 9.61
CA VAL A 332 0.98 -9.14 9.28
C VAL A 332 0.16 -9.19 8.00
N TYR A 333 0.54 -10.08 7.09
CA TYR A 333 -0.22 -10.49 5.93
C TYR A 333 -0.72 -11.93 6.09
N VAL A 334 -1.78 -12.27 5.39
CA VAL A 334 -2.38 -13.59 5.38
C VAL A 334 -2.46 -14.13 3.94
N ARG A 335 -2.23 -15.44 3.79
CA ARG A 335 -2.48 -16.20 2.55
C ARG A 335 -3.48 -17.31 2.84
N TYR A 336 -4.50 -17.42 2.02
CA TYR A 336 -5.55 -18.41 2.13
C TYR A 336 -6.09 -18.81 0.75
N ILE A 337 -6.93 -19.85 0.70
CA ILE A 337 -7.54 -20.34 -0.52
C ILE A 337 -8.85 -19.56 -0.77
N ASN A 338 -8.95 -18.92 -1.93
CA ASN A 338 -10.18 -18.25 -2.38
C ASN A 338 -10.32 -18.38 -3.90
N ASP A 339 -11.53 -18.61 -4.39
CA ASP A 339 -11.87 -18.72 -5.83
C ASP A 339 -10.91 -19.63 -6.63
N GLY A 340 -10.49 -20.74 -6.04
CA GLY A 340 -9.65 -21.75 -6.71
C GLY A 340 -8.17 -21.37 -6.83
N ASP A 341 -7.69 -20.36 -6.12
CA ASP A 341 -6.28 -19.96 -6.08
C ASP A 341 -5.87 -19.46 -4.69
N PHE A 342 -4.58 -19.14 -4.50
CA PHE A 342 -4.11 -18.46 -3.29
C PHE A 342 -4.38 -16.96 -3.37
N LYS A 343 -4.88 -16.41 -2.28
CA LYS A 343 -5.10 -14.98 -2.12
C LYS A 343 -4.27 -14.45 -0.96
N ASP A 344 -3.49 -13.40 -1.24
CA ASP A 344 -2.66 -12.70 -0.27
C ASP A 344 -3.31 -11.37 0.09
N GLU A 345 -3.56 -11.12 1.39
CA GLU A 345 -4.19 -9.89 1.88
C GLU A 345 -3.48 -9.32 3.11
N PHE A 346 -3.56 -7.99 3.26
CA PHE A 346 -3.12 -7.31 4.48
C PHE A 346 -4.06 -7.65 5.63
N LEU A 347 -3.52 -8.20 6.73
CA LEU A 347 -4.33 -8.60 7.87
C LEU A 347 -4.40 -7.49 8.93
N PHE A 348 -3.25 -7.06 9.47
CA PHE A 348 -3.20 -5.93 10.42
C PHE A 348 -1.80 -5.30 10.52
N CYS A 349 -1.77 -4.08 11.09
CA CYS A 349 -0.56 -3.40 11.55
C CYS A 349 -0.83 -2.83 12.94
N LYS A 350 -0.23 -3.43 13.96
CA LYS A 350 -0.48 -3.05 15.37
C LYS A 350 0.84 -2.69 16.08
N PRO A 351 0.84 -1.67 16.95
CA PRO A 351 2.02 -1.35 17.71
C PRO A 351 2.32 -2.43 18.76
N LEU A 352 3.61 -2.70 18.97
CA LEU A 352 4.14 -3.38 20.13
C LEU A 352 4.49 -2.30 21.16
N GLU A 353 3.77 -2.26 22.28
CA GLU A 353 3.72 -1.08 23.15
C GLU A 353 4.98 -0.93 24.01
N THR A 354 5.66 -2.02 24.35
CA THR A 354 6.81 -2.01 25.26
C THR A 354 8.05 -2.65 24.64
N THR A 355 8.03 -3.97 24.53
CA THR A 355 9.11 -4.77 23.97
C THR A 355 8.67 -5.48 22.72
N ALA A 356 9.63 -5.95 21.92
CA ALA A 356 9.38 -6.72 20.72
C ALA A 356 9.88 -8.17 20.93
N THR A 357 9.45 -8.76 22.03
CA THR A 357 9.81 -10.17 22.33
C THR A 357 8.92 -11.13 21.56
N ALA A 358 9.35 -12.37 21.44
CA ALA A 358 8.56 -13.45 20.86
C ALA A 358 7.17 -13.58 21.50
N GLN A 359 7.08 -13.40 22.82
CA GLN A 359 5.84 -13.48 23.57
C GLN A 359 4.91 -12.32 23.22
N ASP A 360 5.43 -11.08 23.11
CA ASP A 360 4.62 -9.91 22.75
C ASP A 360 3.97 -10.08 21.37
N VAL A 361 4.75 -10.60 20.40
CA VAL A 361 4.27 -10.91 19.06
C VAL A 361 3.20 -12.01 19.11
N PHE A 362 3.46 -13.10 19.86
CA PHE A 362 2.51 -14.21 20.02
C PHE A 362 1.19 -13.76 20.64
N ASP A 363 1.24 -12.96 21.69
CA ASP A 363 0.05 -12.45 22.38
C ASP A 363 -0.74 -11.49 21.49
N LYS A 364 -0.04 -10.66 20.69
CA LYS A 364 -0.68 -9.73 19.77
C LYS A 364 -1.41 -10.47 18.63
N VAL A 365 -0.77 -11.47 18.03
CA VAL A 365 -1.40 -12.32 17.01
C VAL A 365 -2.53 -13.14 17.62
N GLY A 366 -2.32 -13.76 18.78
CA GLY A 366 -3.34 -14.55 19.49
C GLY A 366 -4.58 -13.74 19.86
N SER A 367 -4.39 -12.49 20.30
CA SER A 367 -5.49 -11.57 20.60
C SER A 367 -6.31 -11.26 19.34
N PHE A 368 -5.66 -11.03 18.19
CA PHE A 368 -6.34 -10.82 16.91
C PHE A 368 -7.12 -12.07 16.48
N LEU A 369 -6.53 -13.26 16.56
CA LEU A 369 -7.21 -14.51 16.22
C LEU A 369 -8.47 -14.71 17.08
N LYS A 370 -8.37 -14.50 18.39
CA LYS A 370 -9.48 -14.61 19.33
C LYS A 370 -10.60 -13.62 19.02
N GLU A 371 -10.25 -12.35 18.74
CA GLU A 371 -11.20 -11.28 18.38
C GLU A 371 -12.04 -11.67 17.16
N HIS A 372 -11.40 -12.28 16.14
CA HIS A 372 -12.06 -12.66 14.90
C HIS A 372 -12.55 -14.11 14.85
N LYS A 373 -12.51 -14.84 15.98
CA LYS A 373 -12.92 -16.25 16.10
C LYS A 373 -12.17 -17.15 15.11
N LEU A 374 -10.87 -16.93 14.99
CA LEU A 374 -9.91 -17.80 14.33
C LEU A 374 -9.12 -18.56 15.40
N SER A 375 -8.56 -19.73 15.06
CA SER A 375 -7.74 -20.53 15.99
C SER A 375 -6.32 -20.73 15.46
N TRP A 376 -5.40 -21.08 16.37
CA TRP A 376 -4.03 -21.39 16.01
C TRP A 376 -3.94 -22.63 15.10
N GLU A 377 -4.84 -23.62 15.27
CA GLU A 377 -4.87 -24.81 14.45
C GLU A 377 -5.21 -24.55 12.97
N MET A 378 -5.84 -23.41 12.67
CA MET A 378 -6.11 -22.97 11.30
C MET A 378 -4.83 -22.41 10.63
N ILE A 379 -3.77 -22.14 11.38
CA ILE A 379 -2.52 -21.66 10.79
C ILE A 379 -1.76 -22.85 10.20
N GLY A 380 -1.60 -22.86 8.88
CA GLY A 380 -0.83 -23.85 8.13
C GLY A 380 0.63 -23.48 7.98
N GLY A 381 0.96 -22.19 7.98
CA GLY A 381 2.33 -21.72 7.82
C GLY A 381 2.62 -20.38 8.46
N VAL A 382 3.86 -20.17 8.88
CA VAL A 382 4.37 -18.90 9.43
C VAL A 382 5.70 -18.56 8.79
N CYS A 383 5.77 -17.41 8.14
CA CYS A 383 6.99 -16.86 7.57
C CYS A 383 7.46 -15.62 8.36
N THR A 384 8.73 -15.62 8.81
CA THR A 384 9.34 -14.50 9.52
C THR A 384 10.70 -14.16 8.93
N ASP A 385 11.25 -13.01 9.32
CA ASP A 385 12.66 -12.72 9.12
C ASP A 385 13.56 -13.57 10.06
N GLY A 386 14.88 -13.36 9.97
CA GLY A 386 15.87 -14.08 10.78
C GLY A 386 16.13 -13.50 12.17
N ALA A 387 15.28 -12.60 12.66
CA ALA A 387 15.48 -12.00 13.98
C ALA A 387 15.37 -13.04 15.10
N PRO A 388 16.22 -12.99 16.14
CA PRO A 388 16.20 -13.98 17.23
C PRO A 388 14.86 -14.06 17.97
N ALA A 389 14.13 -12.94 18.07
CA ALA A 389 12.80 -12.91 18.66
C ALA A 389 11.78 -13.69 17.84
N LEU A 390 11.96 -13.78 16.52
CA LEU A 390 11.02 -14.46 15.62
C LEU A 390 11.42 -15.91 15.34
N LEU A 391 12.73 -16.19 15.15
CA LEU A 391 13.24 -17.49 14.70
C LEU A 391 13.99 -18.31 15.78
N GLY A 392 14.17 -17.76 16.99
CA GLY A 392 14.91 -18.44 18.06
C GLY A 392 14.38 -19.86 18.31
N CYS A 393 15.27 -20.86 18.24
CA CYS A 393 14.91 -22.29 18.26
C CYS A 393 14.27 -22.80 19.57
N GLN A 394 14.42 -22.07 20.68
CA GLN A 394 13.85 -22.47 21.98
C GLN A 394 12.75 -21.52 22.48
N SER A 395 12.77 -20.27 22.08
CA SER A 395 11.89 -19.24 22.61
C SER A 395 11.42 -18.21 21.58
N GLY A 396 11.69 -18.44 20.29
CA GLY A 396 11.24 -17.57 19.21
C GLY A 396 9.75 -17.72 18.94
N PHE A 397 9.15 -16.72 18.27
CA PHE A 397 7.74 -16.72 17.92
C PHE A 397 7.30 -17.98 17.16
N GLN A 398 8.10 -18.44 16.17
CA GLN A 398 7.78 -19.66 15.43
C GLN A 398 7.72 -20.90 16.35
N HIS A 399 8.59 -20.99 17.37
CA HIS A 399 8.56 -22.07 18.35
C HIS A 399 7.27 -22.01 19.20
N LEU A 400 6.85 -20.82 19.63
CA LEU A 400 5.58 -20.65 20.37
C LEU A 400 4.38 -21.07 19.54
N VAL A 401 4.36 -20.71 18.24
CA VAL A 401 3.29 -21.14 17.32
C VAL A 401 3.32 -22.64 17.10
N LEU A 402 4.50 -23.27 16.94
CA LEU A 402 4.62 -24.71 16.79
C LEU A 402 4.08 -25.47 18.01
N ASN A 403 4.29 -24.95 19.22
CA ASN A 403 3.72 -25.52 20.45
C ASN A 403 2.16 -25.39 20.48
N ALA A 404 1.61 -24.30 19.95
CA ALA A 404 0.17 -24.10 19.88
C ALA A 404 -0.48 -24.85 18.71
N SER A 405 0.23 -25.04 17.61
CA SER A 405 -0.23 -25.74 16.40
C SER A 405 0.89 -26.65 15.87
N PRO A 406 0.96 -27.93 16.27
CA PRO A 406 2.07 -28.82 15.89
C PRO A 406 2.18 -29.12 14.39
N ARG A 407 1.16 -28.80 13.61
CA ARG A 407 1.14 -29.01 12.15
C ARG A 407 1.56 -27.77 11.35
N VAL A 408 1.95 -26.69 12.01
CA VAL A 408 2.39 -25.46 11.35
C VAL A 408 3.78 -25.65 10.69
N ILE A 409 3.94 -25.07 9.52
CA ILE A 409 5.24 -25.04 8.83
C ILE A 409 5.85 -23.65 9.03
N GLY A 410 6.96 -23.60 9.76
CA GLY A 410 7.79 -22.40 9.91
C GLY A 410 8.70 -22.23 8.70
N THR A 411 8.65 -21.06 8.06
CA THR A 411 9.56 -20.70 6.97
C THR A 411 10.37 -19.47 7.34
N HIS A 412 11.62 -19.45 6.91
CA HIS A 412 12.50 -18.29 7.05
C HIS A 412 12.48 -17.46 5.77
N CYS A 413 12.40 -16.15 5.89
CA CYS A 413 12.40 -15.24 4.74
C CYS A 413 13.71 -15.38 3.92
N MET A 414 13.57 -15.75 2.68
CA MET A 414 14.71 -16.01 1.80
C MET A 414 15.29 -14.75 1.12
N LEU A 415 14.71 -13.57 1.34
CA LEU A 415 15.27 -12.32 0.80
C LEU A 415 16.59 -11.91 1.48
N HIS A 416 16.92 -12.52 2.62
CA HIS A 416 18.12 -12.21 3.39
C HIS A 416 19.40 -12.95 2.91
N LEU A 417 19.33 -13.65 1.76
CA LEU A 417 20.50 -14.31 1.12
C LEU A 417 21.72 -13.41 0.96
N GLN A 418 21.50 -12.13 0.65
CA GLN A 418 22.61 -11.16 0.53
C GLN A 418 23.31 -10.89 1.86
N THR A 419 22.58 -11.00 2.99
CA THR A 419 23.18 -10.91 4.32
C THR A 419 24.17 -12.03 4.54
N LEU A 420 23.82 -13.24 4.07
CA LEU A 420 24.69 -14.40 4.14
C LEU A 420 25.95 -14.19 3.30
N ALA A 421 25.80 -13.70 2.07
CA ALA A 421 26.94 -13.40 1.20
C ALA A 421 27.92 -12.40 1.83
N VAL A 422 27.43 -11.39 2.54
CA VAL A 422 28.31 -10.43 3.25
C VAL A 422 28.99 -11.06 4.44
N LYS A 423 28.29 -11.92 5.18
CA LYS A 423 28.89 -12.65 6.33
C LYS A 423 30.00 -13.63 5.91
N THR A 424 29.89 -14.21 4.73
CA THR A 424 30.83 -15.18 4.18
C THR A 424 31.99 -14.56 3.40
N LEU A 425 32.02 -13.24 3.21
CA LEU A 425 33.15 -12.58 2.56
C LEU A 425 34.44 -12.83 3.34
N PRO A 426 35.53 -13.27 2.69
CA PRO A 426 36.88 -13.25 3.25
C PRO A 426 37.24 -11.86 3.78
N GLN A 427 38.08 -11.81 4.82
CA GLN A 427 38.40 -10.55 5.51
C GLN A 427 38.84 -9.43 4.56
N GLU A 428 39.67 -9.76 3.58
CA GLU A 428 40.15 -8.79 2.59
C GLU A 428 39.02 -8.17 1.77
N LEU A 429 38.04 -8.96 1.35
CA LEU A 429 36.86 -8.47 0.60
C LEU A 429 35.91 -7.66 1.50
N GLN A 430 35.80 -8.04 2.78
CA GLN A 430 35.02 -7.25 3.75
C GLN A 430 35.63 -5.86 3.97
N GLU A 431 36.95 -5.78 4.07
CA GLU A 431 37.67 -4.51 4.25
C GLU A 431 37.50 -3.60 3.05
N VAL A 432 37.60 -4.14 1.84
CA VAL A 432 37.34 -3.40 0.60
C VAL A 432 35.91 -2.90 0.59
N MET A 433 34.91 -3.74 0.90
CA MET A 433 33.51 -3.37 0.98
C MET A 433 33.27 -2.22 1.96
N LYS A 434 33.85 -2.30 3.17
CA LYS A 434 33.74 -1.23 4.19
C LYS A 434 34.34 0.09 3.69
N ARG A 435 35.49 0.05 3.01
CA ARG A 435 36.13 1.23 2.44
C ARG A 435 35.31 1.84 1.30
N VAL A 436 34.72 1.03 0.42
CA VAL A 436 33.81 1.49 -0.63
C VAL A 436 32.61 2.18 -0.02
N VAL A 437 31.93 1.58 0.95
CA VAL A 437 30.79 2.18 1.65
C VAL A 437 31.18 3.50 2.30
N SER A 438 32.31 3.55 2.99
CA SER A 438 32.81 4.76 3.64
C SER A 438 33.10 5.88 2.63
N SER A 439 33.67 5.54 1.47
CA SER A 439 33.95 6.51 0.40
C SER A 439 32.65 7.11 -0.18
N VAL A 440 31.66 6.30 -0.47
CA VAL A 440 30.34 6.74 -0.96
C VAL A 440 29.65 7.62 0.08
N ASN A 441 29.67 7.20 1.36
CA ASN A 441 29.06 7.98 2.43
C ASN A 441 29.76 9.33 2.62
N PHE A 442 31.09 9.41 2.46
CA PHE A 442 31.83 10.68 2.49
C PHE A 442 31.36 11.65 1.39
N VAL A 443 31.16 11.17 0.18
CA VAL A 443 30.64 12.02 -0.93
C VAL A 443 29.21 12.47 -0.63
N LYS A 444 28.35 11.55 -0.18
CA LYS A 444 26.93 11.80 -0.05
C LYS A 444 26.51 12.51 1.25
N SER A 445 27.26 12.40 2.33
CA SER A 445 26.97 13.04 3.62
C SER A 445 27.07 14.57 3.56
N SER A 446 27.83 15.11 2.59
CA SER A 446 27.99 16.54 2.39
C SER A 446 27.33 17.00 1.09
N PRO A 447 26.33 17.91 1.15
CA PRO A 447 25.71 18.51 -0.07
C PRO A 447 26.73 19.17 -1.00
N LEU A 448 27.80 19.76 -0.44
CA LEU A 448 28.89 20.34 -1.21
C LEU A 448 29.67 19.26 -1.96
N ASN A 449 30.08 18.18 -1.28
CA ASN A 449 30.79 17.09 -1.92
C ASN A 449 29.94 16.44 -3.02
N SER A 450 28.65 16.22 -2.77
CA SER A 450 27.73 15.66 -3.76
C SER A 450 27.65 16.52 -5.03
N ARG A 451 27.56 17.85 -4.89
CA ARG A 451 27.52 18.76 -6.04
C ARG A 451 28.85 18.80 -6.79
N LEU A 452 30.00 18.86 -6.08
CA LEU A 452 31.31 18.86 -6.70
C LEU A 452 31.57 17.52 -7.43
N PHE A 453 31.17 16.40 -6.85
CA PHE A 453 31.29 15.12 -7.52
C PHE A 453 30.37 15.03 -8.77
N SER A 454 29.14 15.54 -8.67
CA SER A 454 28.23 15.59 -9.83
C SER A 454 28.80 16.41 -11.00
N GLN A 455 29.59 17.45 -10.73
CA GLN A 455 30.27 18.21 -11.79
C GLN A 455 31.37 17.42 -12.49
N LEU A 456 32.04 16.48 -11.78
CA LEU A 456 33.02 15.58 -12.41
C LEU A 456 32.35 14.50 -13.27
N CYS A 457 31.06 14.22 -13.03
CA CYS A 457 30.30 13.18 -13.74
C CYS A 457 29.36 13.78 -14.82
N LEU A 458 29.60 15.01 -15.32
CA LEU A 458 28.71 15.65 -16.29
C LEU A 458 28.53 14.87 -17.59
N ASP A 459 29.53 14.10 -18.00
CA ASP A 459 29.46 13.25 -19.19
C ASP A 459 28.69 11.93 -18.97
N MET A 460 28.26 11.66 -17.73
CA MET A 460 27.53 10.45 -17.33
C MET A 460 26.27 10.77 -16.48
N PRO A 461 25.27 11.49 -17.01
CA PRO A 461 24.13 12.03 -16.24
C PRO A 461 23.28 10.93 -15.59
N ASP A 462 23.25 9.71 -16.15
CA ASP A 462 22.45 8.60 -15.64
C ASP A 462 23.12 7.82 -14.50
N LYS A 463 24.38 8.14 -14.15
CA LYS A 463 25.19 7.41 -13.15
C LYS A 463 25.35 8.20 -11.85
N ALA A 464 24.28 8.48 -11.16
CA ALA A 464 24.37 9.11 -9.83
C ALA A 464 24.81 8.11 -8.76
N LEU A 465 25.77 8.50 -7.90
CA LEU A 465 26.07 7.71 -6.69
C LEU A 465 24.84 7.65 -5.79
N LEU A 466 24.46 6.44 -5.42
CA LEU A 466 23.37 6.19 -4.46
C LEU A 466 23.91 6.10 -3.04
N PHE A 467 23.14 6.60 -2.05
CA PHE A 467 23.48 6.37 -0.65
C PHE A 467 23.42 4.86 -0.33
N HIS A 468 24.44 4.38 0.35
CA HIS A 468 24.40 3.07 0.97
C HIS A 468 23.78 3.21 2.36
N THR A 469 22.68 2.49 2.60
CA THR A 469 22.09 2.31 3.93
C THR A 469 22.27 0.86 4.34
N GLU A 470 22.76 0.61 5.56
CA GLU A 470 23.16 -0.74 6.01
C GLU A 470 22.08 -1.81 5.93
N GLY A 471 20.81 -1.43 5.86
CA GLY A 471 19.70 -2.36 5.78
C GLY A 471 19.12 -2.64 4.39
N ARG A 472 19.65 -2.02 3.33
CA ARG A 472 19.13 -2.22 1.98
C ARG A 472 20.07 -3.02 1.12
N TRP A 473 19.88 -4.31 1.15
CA TRP A 473 20.72 -5.29 0.49
C TRP A 473 20.73 -5.16 -1.04
N LEU A 474 19.56 -4.91 -1.67
CA LEU A 474 19.46 -4.70 -3.12
C LEU A 474 20.20 -3.44 -3.61
N SER A 475 20.34 -2.43 -2.77
CA SER A 475 21.08 -1.21 -3.14
C SER A 475 22.59 -1.45 -3.20
N ARG A 476 23.13 -2.45 -2.51
CA ARG A 476 24.58 -2.73 -2.50
C ARG A 476 25.10 -3.08 -3.89
N GLY A 477 24.46 -3.98 -4.59
CA GLY A 477 24.88 -4.35 -5.94
C GLY A 477 24.87 -3.17 -6.90
N THR A 478 23.80 -2.34 -6.84
CA THR A 478 23.69 -1.13 -7.67
C THR A 478 24.75 -0.10 -7.30
N VAL A 479 24.99 0.12 -6.00
CA VAL A 479 26.04 1.04 -5.51
C VAL A 479 27.42 0.57 -5.97
N LEU A 480 27.74 -0.70 -5.81
CA LEU A 480 29.02 -1.27 -6.23
C LEU A 480 29.23 -1.11 -7.74
N LYS A 481 28.19 -1.37 -8.55
CA LYS A 481 28.24 -1.17 -9.99
C LYS A 481 28.56 0.28 -10.34
N HIS A 482 27.82 1.24 -9.79
CA HIS A 482 28.08 2.68 -10.04
C HIS A 482 29.45 3.12 -9.54
N VAL A 483 29.90 2.61 -8.38
CA VAL A 483 31.23 2.89 -7.85
C VAL A 483 32.31 2.38 -8.80
N PHE A 484 32.16 1.19 -9.34
CA PHE A 484 33.13 0.61 -10.28
C PHE A 484 33.13 1.36 -11.62
N GLU A 485 31.98 1.74 -12.11
CA GLU A 485 31.82 2.54 -13.34
C GLU A 485 32.38 3.96 -13.21
N LEU A 486 32.26 4.57 -12.03
CA LEU A 486 32.73 5.94 -11.72
C LEU A 486 34.09 5.93 -10.96
N ARG A 487 34.89 4.86 -11.07
CA ARG A 487 36.14 4.69 -10.32
C ARG A 487 37.17 5.79 -10.60
N ASP A 488 37.25 6.26 -11.84
CA ASP A 488 38.21 7.28 -12.25
C ASP A 488 37.80 8.68 -11.76
N GLU A 489 36.49 9.02 -11.81
CA GLU A 489 35.93 10.24 -11.25
C GLU A 489 36.07 10.26 -9.72
N LEU A 490 35.84 9.11 -9.05
CA LEU A 490 36.08 8.98 -7.62
C LEU A 490 37.55 9.17 -7.25
N ARG A 491 38.48 8.59 -8.01
CA ARG A 491 39.91 8.78 -7.82
C ARG A 491 40.27 10.26 -7.93
N MET A 492 39.85 10.95 -8.99
CA MET A 492 40.10 12.40 -9.20
C MET A 492 39.50 13.23 -8.06
N PHE A 493 38.26 12.93 -7.66
CA PHE A 493 37.59 13.64 -6.57
C PHE A 493 38.35 13.50 -5.23
N PHE A 494 38.81 12.30 -4.87
CA PHE A 494 39.51 12.06 -3.63
C PHE A 494 40.91 12.61 -3.62
N SER A 495 41.59 12.68 -4.77
CA SER A 495 42.87 13.40 -4.94
C SER A 495 42.67 14.90 -4.66
N GLN A 496 41.66 15.53 -5.28
CA GLN A 496 41.34 16.97 -5.05
C GLN A 496 40.94 17.26 -3.58
N LYS A 497 40.34 16.29 -2.90
CA LYS A 497 39.91 16.43 -1.49
C LYS A 497 40.99 16.02 -0.48
N ALA A 498 42.21 15.75 -0.93
CA ALA A 498 43.32 15.27 -0.09
C ALA A 498 42.93 14.10 0.85
N ARG A 499 42.25 13.09 0.29
CA ARG A 499 41.86 11.88 0.99
C ARG A 499 42.63 10.65 0.47
N PRO A 500 43.91 10.52 0.79
CA PRO A 500 44.80 9.50 0.21
C PRO A 500 44.30 8.06 0.46
N GLN A 501 43.62 7.83 1.56
CA GLN A 501 43.07 6.50 1.90
C GLN A 501 41.97 6.02 0.92
N PHE A 502 41.14 6.95 0.40
CA PHE A 502 40.13 6.64 -0.60
C PHE A 502 40.70 6.69 -2.02
N GLU A 503 41.62 7.63 -2.28
CA GLU A 503 42.31 7.71 -3.57
C GLU A 503 43.06 6.40 -3.84
N ALA A 504 43.80 5.85 -2.83
CA ALA A 504 44.51 4.57 -2.93
C ALA A 504 43.58 3.39 -3.27
N LEU A 505 42.32 3.42 -2.77
CA LEU A 505 41.33 2.38 -3.08
C LEU A 505 41.03 2.30 -4.58
N PHE A 506 40.93 3.47 -5.26
CA PHE A 506 40.58 3.58 -6.67
C PHE A 506 41.82 3.67 -7.60
N SER A 507 43.02 3.75 -7.03
CA SER A 507 44.26 3.76 -7.81
C SER A 507 44.93 2.40 -7.87
N ASN A 508 44.67 1.51 -6.87
CA ASN A 508 45.32 0.21 -6.74
C ASN A 508 44.58 -0.87 -7.51
N LYS A 509 45.20 -1.42 -8.56
CA LYS A 509 44.65 -2.51 -9.36
C LYS A 509 44.22 -3.74 -8.53
N SER A 510 44.93 -4.04 -7.42
CA SER A 510 44.57 -5.13 -6.52
C SER A 510 43.27 -4.87 -5.75
N GLU A 511 42.97 -3.62 -5.42
CA GLU A 511 41.71 -3.25 -4.79
C GLU A 511 40.57 -3.23 -5.81
N LEU A 512 40.84 -2.71 -7.01
CA LEU A 512 39.82 -2.63 -8.09
C LEU A 512 39.37 -4.01 -8.57
N GLN A 513 40.25 -5.01 -8.65
CA GLN A 513 39.82 -6.40 -8.99
C GLN A 513 38.88 -6.98 -7.93
N LYS A 514 39.08 -6.65 -6.63
CA LYS A 514 38.22 -7.06 -5.54
C LYS A 514 36.85 -6.39 -5.68
N ILE A 515 36.82 -5.08 -6.03
CA ILE A 515 35.55 -4.35 -6.29
C ILE A 515 34.85 -4.96 -7.50
N ALA A 516 35.54 -5.28 -8.60
CA ALA A 516 34.95 -5.91 -9.78
C ALA A 516 34.26 -7.25 -9.43
N TYR A 517 34.89 -8.08 -8.63
CA TYR A 517 34.30 -9.31 -8.12
C TYR A 517 33.04 -9.05 -7.26
N LEU A 518 33.12 -8.06 -6.38
CA LEU A 518 31.95 -7.69 -5.55
C LEU A 518 30.78 -7.20 -6.41
N VAL A 519 31.04 -6.48 -7.50
CA VAL A 519 29.99 -6.09 -8.47
C VAL A 519 29.32 -7.34 -9.03
N ASP A 520 30.08 -8.31 -9.51
CA ASP A 520 29.54 -9.52 -10.15
C ASP A 520 28.73 -10.36 -9.16
N ILE A 521 29.29 -10.69 -7.98
CA ILE A 521 28.58 -11.55 -7.03
C ILE A 521 27.31 -10.90 -6.48
N PHE A 522 27.32 -9.58 -6.20
CA PHE A 522 26.13 -8.90 -5.72
C PHE A 522 25.10 -8.68 -6.84
N ALA A 523 25.49 -8.57 -8.11
CA ALA A 523 24.57 -8.56 -9.23
C ALA A 523 23.82 -9.90 -9.34
N ILE A 524 24.53 -11.01 -9.26
CA ILE A 524 23.95 -12.36 -9.28
C ILE A 524 22.98 -12.58 -8.11
N LEU A 525 23.35 -12.15 -6.90
CA LEU A 525 22.51 -12.24 -5.72
C LEU A 525 21.28 -11.32 -5.81
N ASN A 526 21.42 -10.16 -6.45
CA ASN A 526 20.27 -9.27 -6.73
C ASN A 526 19.29 -9.93 -7.70
N GLU A 527 19.78 -10.52 -8.78
CA GLU A 527 18.96 -11.25 -9.75
C GLU A 527 18.20 -12.40 -9.08
N LEU A 528 18.90 -13.22 -8.27
CA LEU A 528 18.27 -14.27 -7.47
C LEU A 528 17.19 -13.68 -6.55
N SER A 529 17.50 -12.66 -5.77
CA SER A 529 16.57 -12.01 -4.85
C SER A 529 15.31 -11.46 -5.58
N LEU A 530 15.49 -10.85 -6.75
CA LEU A 530 14.36 -10.38 -7.56
C LEU A 530 13.52 -11.54 -8.10
N SER A 531 14.15 -12.63 -8.50
CA SER A 531 13.44 -13.82 -8.98
C SER A 531 12.57 -14.48 -7.90
N LEU A 532 12.90 -14.27 -6.63
CA LEU A 532 12.19 -14.80 -5.46
C LEU A 532 10.96 -13.95 -5.06
N ARG A 533 10.77 -12.77 -5.67
CA ARG A 533 9.69 -11.80 -5.38
C ARG A 533 8.57 -11.93 -6.41
N GLY A 534 7.87 -13.04 -6.43
CA GLY A 534 6.70 -13.23 -7.32
C GLY A 534 5.38 -13.13 -6.58
N PRO A 535 4.30 -12.62 -7.20
CA PRO A 535 2.97 -12.85 -6.68
C PRO A 535 2.68 -14.37 -6.69
N ASN A 536 2.06 -14.87 -5.64
CA ASN A 536 1.71 -16.28 -5.46
C ASN A 536 2.90 -17.26 -5.43
N ALA A 537 4.15 -16.78 -5.25
CA ALA A 537 5.31 -17.64 -5.10
C ALA A 537 5.10 -18.61 -3.92
N THR A 538 5.44 -19.87 -4.12
CA THR A 538 5.35 -20.93 -3.12
C THR A 538 6.75 -21.34 -2.62
N CYS A 539 6.81 -22.10 -1.52
CA CYS A 539 8.06 -22.69 -1.07
C CYS A 539 8.64 -23.66 -2.10
N LEU A 540 7.83 -24.23 -2.97
CA LEU A 540 8.26 -25.09 -4.07
C LEU A 540 9.07 -24.31 -5.11
N ASP A 541 8.50 -23.22 -5.64
CA ASP A 541 9.17 -22.35 -6.63
C ASP A 541 10.52 -21.83 -6.12
N LEU A 542 10.54 -21.54 -4.85
CA LEU A 542 11.68 -21.01 -4.16
C LEU A 542 12.78 -22.06 -3.98
N SER A 543 12.40 -23.27 -3.57
CA SER A 543 13.33 -24.40 -3.46
C SER A 543 14.05 -24.68 -4.78
N GLU A 544 13.31 -24.67 -5.90
CA GLU A 544 13.89 -24.87 -7.23
C GLU A 544 14.95 -23.82 -7.59
N LYS A 545 14.66 -22.55 -7.29
CA LYS A 545 15.59 -21.45 -7.57
C LYS A 545 16.84 -21.53 -6.68
N ILE A 546 16.67 -21.86 -5.40
CA ILE A 546 17.79 -22.05 -4.49
C ILE A 546 18.64 -23.25 -4.92
N GLN A 547 18.02 -24.38 -5.23
CA GLN A 547 18.71 -25.56 -5.72
C GLN A 547 19.48 -25.28 -7.03
N SER A 548 18.84 -24.60 -7.97
CA SER A 548 19.50 -24.15 -9.20
C SER A 548 20.71 -23.27 -8.91
N PHE A 549 20.57 -22.37 -7.94
CA PHE A 549 21.68 -21.49 -7.55
C PHE A 549 22.82 -22.25 -6.86
N GLN A 550 22.52 -23.19 -5.98
CA GLN A 550 23.53 -24.08 -5.39
C GLN A 550 24.30 -24.88 -6.43
N MET A 551 23.60 -25.43 -7.43
CA MET A 551 24.24 -26.12 -8.55
C MET A 551 25.14 -25.19 -9.38
N LYS A 552 24.71 -23.93 -9.60
CA LYS A 552 25.56 -22.93 -10.26
C LYS A 552 26.82 -22.64 -9.43
N LEU A 553 26.69 -22.46 -8.13
CA LEU A 553 27.88 -22.27 -7.25
C LEU A 553 28.86 -23.42 -7.34
N GLN A 554 28.39 -24.67 -7.33
CA GLN A 554 29.25 -25.85 -7.51
C GLN A 554 29.94 -25.89 -8.87
N LEU A 555 29.20 -25.55 -9.94
CA LEU A 555 29.77 -25.46 -11.29
C LEU A 555 30.85 -24.38 -11.37
N TRP A 556 30.59 -23.19 -10.79
CA TRP A 556 31.54 -22.08 -10.80
C TRP A 556 32.82 -22.42 -10.03
N GLN A 557 32.74 -23.13 -8.91
CA GLN A 557 33.89 -23.62 -8.16
C GLN A 557 34.79 -24.54 -9.03
N LYS A 558 34.16 -25.49 -9.76
CA LYS A 558 34.88 -26.34 -10.74
C LYS A 558 35.53 -25.53 -11.84
N LYS A 559 34.88 -24.51 -12.37
CA LYS A 559 35.44 -23.63 -13.40
C LYS A 559 36.62 -22.80 -12.88
N LEU A 560 36.56 -22.36 -11.63
CA LEU A 560 37.70 -21.68 -10.98
C LEU A 560 38.91 -22.63 -10.79
N ASP A 561 38.70 -23.94 -10.58
CA ASP A 561 39.79 -24.93 -10.59
C ASP A 561 40.49 -25.00 -11.94
N GLU A 562 39.74 -24.75 -13.02
CA GLU A 562 40.27 -24.69 -14.39
C GLU A 562 40.80 -23.29 -14.77
N ASN A 563 40.91 -22.35 -13.81
CA ASN A 563 41.22 -20.93 -14.03
C ASN A 563 40.27 -20.19 -15.00
N LYS A 564 39.03 -20.66 -15.15
CA LYS A 564 38.01 -20.05 -15.98
C LYS A 564 37.12 -19.14 -15.15
N ILE A 565 36.97 -17.86 -15.53
CA ILE A 565 36.27 -16.83 -14.74
C ILE A 565 35.14 -16.13 -15.53
N TYR A 566 34.76 -16.64 -16.68
CA TYR A 566 33.74 -16.01 -17.57
C TYR A 566 32.37 -15.78 -16.92
N MET A 567 32.07 -16.48 -15.80
CA MET A 567 30.87 -16.26 -15.00
C MET A 567 30.92 -14.99 -14.15
N LEU A 568 32.06 -14.32 -14.10
CA LEU A 568 32.32 -13.06 -13.42
C LEU A 568 32.73 -12.02 -14.48
N PRO A 569 31.79 -11.47 -15.25
CA PRO A 569 32.09 -10.69 -16.45
C PRO A 569 32.86 -9.40 -16.16
N THR A 570 32.57 -8.69 -15.04
CA THR A 570 33.27 -7.47 -14.67
C THR A 570 34.71 -7.77 -14.28
N LEU A 571 34.93 -8.83 -13.51
CA LEU A 571 36.27 -9.28 -13.14
C LEU A 571 37.07 -9.79 -14.34
N SER A 572 36.42 -10.55 -15.27
CA SER A 572 37.06 -11.06 -16.49
C SER A 572 37.50 -9.89 -17.38
N ALA A 573 36.61 -8.93 -17.66
CA ALA A 573 36.96 -7.76 -18.43
C ALA A 573 38.09 -6.94 -17.81
N PHE A 574 38.07 -6.79 -16.46
CA PHE A 574 39.12 -6.07 -15.74
C PHE A 574 40.49 -6.74 -15.90
N PHE A 575 40.55 -8.07 -15.87
CA PHE A 575 41.79 -8.82 -16.09
C PHE A 575 42.30 -8.67 -17.52
N GLU A 576 41.46 -8.61 -18.51
CA GLU A 576 41.83 -8.42 -19.92
C GLU A 576 42.33 -6.98 -20.16
N GLU A 577 41.62 -5.98 -19.63
CA GLU A 577 41.95 -4.56 -19.81
C GLU A 577 43.31 -4.16 -19.17
N HIS A 578 43.65 -4.77 -18.03
CA HIS A 578 44.75 -4.26 -17.20
C HIS A 578 45.99 -5.13 -17.16
N ASP A 579 46.07 -6.21 -17.94
CA ASP A 579 47.19 -7.17 -18.00
C ASP A 579 47.74 -7.53 -16.61
N ILE A 580 46.85 -8.07 -15.77
CA ILE A 580 47.17 -8.40 -14.37
C ILE A 580 48.18 -9.57 -14.32
N GLU A 581 49.27 -9.35 -13.59
CA GLU A 581 50.31 -10.37 -13.38
C GLU A 581 49.72 -11.71 -12.89
N PRO A 582 50.18 -12.86 -13.44
CA PRO A 582 49.67 -14.17 -13.09
C PRO A 582 49.59 -14.48 -11.57
N PRO A 583 50.56 -14.13 -10.71
CA PRO A 583 50.46 -14.40 -9.27
C PRO A 583 49.30 -13.63 -8.61
N LYS A 584 49.03 -12.38 -8.99
CA LYS A 584 47.94 -11.56 -8.45
C LYS A 584 46.61 -12.08 -8.92
N ARG A 585 46.52 -12.52 -10.18
CA ARG A 585 45.33 -13.15 -10.74
C ARG A 585 44.97 -14.44 -10.02
N ILE A 586 45.95 -15.30 -9.78
CA ILE A 586 45.78 -16.56 -9.03
C ILE A 586 45.31 -16.27 -7.60
N SER A 587 45.95 -15.32 -6.89
CA SER A 587 45.57 -14.94 -5.53
C SER A 587 44.09 -14.50 -5.49
N MET A 588 43.63 -13.68 -6.46
CA MET A 588 42.23 -13.25 -6.52
C MET A 588 41.28 -14.44 -6.78
N ILE A 589 41.64 -15.36 -7.67
CA ILE A 589 40.82 -16.55 -7.96
C ILE A 589 40.69 -17.42 -6.70
N ILE A 590 41.74 -17.55 -5.89
CA ILE A 590 41.72 -18.28 -4.62
C ILE A 590 40.72 -17.62 -3.64
N SER A 591 40.78 -16.28 -3.47
CA SER A 591 39.87 -15.56 -2.61
C SER A 591 38.40 -15.68 -3.07
N VAL A 592 38.16 -15.65 -4.40
CA VAL A 592 36.83 -15.88 -4.99
C VAL A 592 36.32 -17.29 -4.66
N LYS A 593 37.19 -18.30 -4.85
CA LYS A 593 36.85 -19.71 -4.59
C LYS A 593 36.49 -19.94 -3.13
N GLU A 594 37.29 -19.38 -2.21
CA GLU A 594 37.01 -19.41 -0.78
C GLU A 594 35.66 -18.82 -0.44
N HIS A 595 35.38 -17.62 -0.98
CA HIS A 595 34.06 -16.99 -0.75
C HIS A 595 32.91 -17.84 -1.30
N LEU A 596 32.99 -18.35 -2.53
CA LEU A 596 31.95 -19.18 -3.11
C LEU A 596 31.73 -20.48 -2.32
N HIS A 597 32.81 -21.05 -1.75
CA HIS A 597 32.74 -22.24 -0.90
C HIS A 597 31.97 -21.93 0.40
N MET A 598 32.38 -20.87 1.11
CA MET A 598 31.70 -20.44 2.33
C MET A 598 30.22 -20.07 2.07
N LEU A 599 29.93 -19.35 0.98
CA LEU A 599 28.59 -19.00 0.61
C LEU A 599 27.72 -20.23 0.31
N ALA A 600 28.23 -21.21 -0.41
CA ALA A 600 27.55 -22.48 -0.67
C ALA A 600 27.21 -23.22 0.63
N GLY A 601 28.19 -23.27 1.58
CA GLY A 601 27.97 -23.85 2.90
C GLY A 601 26.86 -23.17 3.70
N GLU A 602 26.90 -21.86 3.80
CA GLU A 602 25.88 -21.08 4.50
C GLU A 602 24.49 -21.25 3.85
N ILE A 603 24.38 -21.19 2.52
CA ILE A 603 23.12 -21.42 1.81
C ILE A 603 22.59 -22.82 2.10
N SER A 604 23.42 -23.85 2.11
CA SER A 604 22.97 -25.21 2.42
C SER A 604 22.54 -25.37 3.89
N TRP A 605 23.13 -24.60 4.80
CA TRP A 605 22.73 -24.60 6.20
C TRP A 605 21.42 -23.89 6.45
N TYR A 606 21.20 -22.71 5.82
CA TYR A 606 19.96 -21.93 5.95
C TYR A 606 18.80 -22.52 5.18
N PHE A 607 19.08 -23.18 4.05
CA PHE A 607 18.09 -23.80 3.19
C PHE A 607 18.44 -25.28 3.02
N PRO A 608 18.22 -26.07 4.06
CA PRO A 608 18.40 -27.52 3.94
C PRO A 608 17.46 -28.02 2.85
N ASN A 609 17.88 -29.04 2.14
CA ASN A 609 17.04 -29.68 1.13
C ASN A 609 15.67 -29.97 1.74
N LEU A 610 14.63 -29.43 1.11
CA LEU A 610 13.27 -29.76 1.50
C LEU A 610 13.07 -31.26 1.37
N PRO A 611 12.29 -31.89 2.26
CA PRO A 611 12.08 -33.33 2.20
C PRO A 611 11.62 -33.73 0.78
N ASP A 612 12.41 -34.55 0.12
CA ASP A 612 12.26 -34.84 -1.31
C ASP A 612 10.88 -35.38 -1.68
N ILE A 613 10.30 -36.22 -0.81
CA ILE A 613 9.04 -36.94 -1.10
C ILE A 613 7.81 -36.03 -1.08
N PRO A 614 7.53 -35.22 -0.03
CA PRO A 614 6.36 -34.35 -0.03
C PRO A 614 6.39 -33.31 -1.16
N PHE A 615 7.57 -32.78 -1.47
CA PHE A 615 7.71 -31.80 -2.56
C PHE A 615 7.69 -32.46 -3.95
N ALA A 616 8.18 -33.71 -4.09
CA ALA A 616 8.01 -34.50 -5.30
C ALA A 616 6.53 -34.79 -5.57
N LEU A 617 5.77 -35.12 -4.54
CA LEU A 617 4.31 -35.31 -4.64
C LEU A 617 3.61 -34.03 -5.13
N ALA A 618 3.98 -32.87 -4.57
CA ALA A 618 3.39 -31.59 -5.01
C ALA A 618 3.74 -31.25 -6.47
N ARG A 619 5.01 -31.49 -6.88
CA ARG A 619 5.59 -31.09 -8.18
C ARG A 619 5.25 -32.07 -9.31
N SER A 620 5.26 -33.36 -9.03
CA SER A 620 5.17 -34.42 -10.04
C SER A 620 4.46 -35.65 -9.49
N PRO A 621 3.17 -35.54 -9.11
CA PRO A 621 2.45 -36.62 -8.41
C PRO A 621 2.51 -37.96 -9.15
N PHE A 622 2.46 -37.93 -10.48
CA PHE A 622 2.44 -39.14 -11.31
C PHE A 622 3.80 -39.87 -11.43
N THR A 623 4.84 -39.36 -10.78
CA THR A 623 6.17 -40.01 -10.73
C THR A 623 6.50 -40.57 -9.34
N VAL A 624 5.67 -40.30 -8.34
CA VAL A 624 5.88 -40.73 -6.95
C VAL A 624 5.31 -42.13 -6.75
N ARG A 625 5.94 -42.95 -5.91
CA ARG A 625 5.46 -44.29 -5.59
C ARG A 625 4.42 -44.20 -4.48
N VAL A 626 3.48 -45.11 -4.46
CA VAL A 626 2.38 -45.15 -3.46
C VAL A 626 2.94 -45.31 -2.03
N GLU A 627 4.02 -46.09 -1.86
CA GLU A 627 4.65 -46.32 -0.57
C GLU A 627 5.27 -45.06 0.05
N ASP A 628 5.64 -44.12 -0.79
CA ASP A 628 6.28 -42.84 -0.39
C ASP A 628 5.27 -41.79 0.07
N VAL A 629 3.95 -42.02 -0.19
CA VAL A 629 2.87 -41.13 0.24
C VAL A 629 2.42 -41.48 1.67
N PRO A 630 2.02 -40.48 2.50
CA PRO A 630 1.46 -40.76 3.82
C PRO A 630 0.36 -41.79 3.79
N LYS A 631 0.38 -42.77 4.70
CA LYS A 631 -0.53 -43.91 4.73
C LYS A 631 -2.00 -43.51 4.63
N THR A 632 -2.39 -42.40 5.26
CA THR A 632 -3.75 -41.88 5.27
C THR A 632 -4.22 -41.35 3.91
N ALA A 633 -3.30 -41.06 2.97
CA ALA A 633 -3.59 -40.50 1.67
C ALA A 633 -3.32 -41.49 0.50
N GLN A 634 -2.86 -42.74 0.81
CA GLN A 634 -2.45 -43.68 -0.23
C GLN A 634 -3.59 -44.15 -1.12
N GLU A 635 -4.78 -44.34 -0.55
CA GLU A 635 -5.97 -44.78 -1.32
C GLU A 635 -6.40 -43.69 -2.30
N GLU A 636 -6.53 -42.44 -1.81
CA GLU A 636 -6.84 -41.28 -2.67
C GLU A 636 -5.75 -41.07 -3.74
N PHE A 637 -4.50 -41.38 -3.41
CA PHE A 637 -3.40 -41.27 -4.35
C PHE A 637 -3.45 -42.31 -5.46
N ILE A 638 -3.88 -43.54 -5.15
CA ILE A 638 -4.12 -44.59 -6.16
C ILE A 638 -5.25 -44.13 -7.10
N ASP A 639 -6.31 -43.55 -6.59
CA ASP A 639 -7.43 -43.06 -7.38
C ASP A 639 -6.96 -41.88 -8.29
N LEU A 640 -6.14 -40.97 -7.77
CA LEU A 640 -5.54 -39.88 -8.53
C LEU A 640 -4.67 -40.41 -9.68
N LEU A 641 -3.81 -41.41 -9.43
CA LEU A 641 -2.92 -42.01 -10.42
C LEU A 641 -3.68 -42.64 -11.61
N ASN A 642 -4.89 -43.19 -11.35
CA ASN A 642 -5.73 -43.81 -12.38
C ASN A 642 -6.73 -42.84 -13.04
N SER A 643 -6.74 -41.58 -12.65
CA SER A 643 -7.63 -40.58 -13.23
C SER A 643 -6.99 -39.87 -14.42
N ASP A 644 -7.47 -40.14 -15.64
CA ASP A 644 -7.04 -39.42 -16.83
C ASP A 644 -7.39 -37.92 -16.78
N ALA A 645 -8.55 -37.59 -16.18
CA ALA A 645 -8.94 -36.20 -15.97
C ALA A 645 -7.93 -35.45 -15.08
N ALA A 646 -7.45 -36.06 -14.01
CA ALA A 646 -6.44 -35.48 -13.14
C ALA A 646 -5.10 -35.29 -13.87
N ARG A 647 -4.71 -36.20 -14.77
CA ARG A 647 -3.50 -36.05 -15.61
C ARG A 647 -3.60 -34.87 -16.58
N ILE A 648 -4.76 -34.67 -17.21
CA ILE A 648 -5.03 -33.55 -18.11
C ILE A 648 -5.01 -32.24 -17.28
N ASP A 649 -5.71 -32.21 -16.17
CA ASP A 649 -5.75 -31.04 -15.29
C ASP A 649 -4.35 -30.64 -14.83
N PHE A 650 -3.53 -31.59 -14.40
CA PHE A 650 -2.14 -31.32 -13.97
C PHE A 650 -1.28 -30.75 -15.10
N SER A 651 -1.50 -31.14 -16.33
CA SER A 651 -0.75 -30.61 -17.49
C SER A 651 -1.20 -29.22 -17.92
N THR A 652 -2.39 -28.77 -17.54
CA THR A 652 -3.02 -27.53 -18.01
C THR A 652 -3.12 -26.45 -16.94
N LEU A 653 -3.21 -26.82 -15.67
CA LEU A 653 -3.39 -25.91 -14.54
C LEU A 653 -2.06 -25.64 -13.83
N PRO A 654 -1.87 -24.44 -13.24
CA PRO A 654 -0.83 -24.21 -12.25
C PRO A 654 -0.92 -25.20 -11.07
N VAL A 655 0.20 -25.59 -10.50
CA VAL A 655 0.29 -26.58 -9.42
C VAL A 655 -0.66 -26.27 -8.25
N THR A 656 -0.73 -25.00 -7.85
CA THR A 656 -1.63 -24.55 -6.77
C THR A 656 -3.10 -24.78 -7.11
N GLN A 657 -3.52 -24.35 -8.30
CA GLN A 657 -4.91 -24.49 -8.76
C GLN A 657 -5.30 -25.96 -8.95
N PHE A 658 -4.38 -26.79 -9.47
CA PHE A 658 -4.58 -28.23 -9.57
C PHE A 658 -4.89 -28.84 -8.21
N TRP A 659 -4.04 -28.60 -7.20
CA TRP A 659 -4.24 -29.19 -5.87
C TRP A 659 -5.47 -28.64 -5.14
N ILE A 660 -5.84 -27.38 -5.37
CA ILE A 660 -7.09 -26.81 -4.86
C ILE A 660 -8.31 -27.50 -5.51
N LYS A 661 -8.25 -27.74 -6.83
CA LYS A 661 -9.30 -28.48 -7.54
C LYS A 661 -9.43 -29.93 -7.03
N CYS A 662 -8.32 -30.54 -6.66
CA CYS A 662 -8.26 -31.90 -6.10
C CYS A 662 -8.82 -32.01 -4.67
N LEU A 663 -9.11 -30.91 -3.95
CA LEU A 663 -9.68 -30.97 -2.60
C LEU A 663 -11.03 -31.69 -2.53
N GLN A 664 -11.85 -31.60 -3.57
CA GLN A 664 -13.16 -32.23 -3.59
C GLN A 664 -13.06 -33.74 -3.82
N PRO A 665 -12.34 -34.26 -4.83
CA PRO A 665 -12.21 -35.70 -5.05
C PRO A 665 -11.19 -36.40 -4.13
N TYR A 666 -10.15 -35.70 -3.66
CA TYR A 666 -9.02 -36.26 -2.91
C TYR A 666 -8.65 -35.35 -1.71
N PRO A 667 -9.53 -35.25 -0.69
CA PRO A 667 -9.38 -34.23 0.38
C PRO A 667 -8.14 -34.43 1.25
N VAL A 668 -7.82 -35.66 1.67
CA VAL A 668 -6.66 -35.92 2.56
C VAL A 668 -5.33 -35.73 1.85
N LEU A 669 -5.24 -36.20 0.62
CA LEU A 669 -4.08 -36.05 -0.23
C LEU A 669 -3.82 -34.56 -0.53
N SER A 670 -4.87 -33.86 -0.95
CA SER A 670 -4.78 -32.42 -1.31
C SER A 670 -4.48 -31.55 -0.09
N GLU A 671 -5.08 -31.81 1.08
CA GLU A 671 -4.72 -31.11 2.31
C GLU A 671 -3.21 -31.27 2.62
N THR A 672 -2.69 -32.49 2.50
CA THR A 672 -1.28 -32.77 2.74
C THR A 672 -0.36 -31.92 1.87
N VAL A 673 -0.67 -31.80 0.57
CA VAL A 673 0.12 -31.00 -0.36
C VAL A 673 -0.10 -29.50 -0.17
N LEU A 674 -1.33 -29.05 0.00
CA LEU A 674 -1.64 -27.64 0.15
C LEU A 674 -1.03 -27.05 1.42
N ARG A 675 -0.88 -27.81 2.51
CA ARG A 675 -0.14 -27.38 3.70
C ARG A 675 1.33 -27.08 3.39
N LEU A 676 1.96 -27.72 2.39
CA LEU A 676 3.33 -27.44 1.96
C LEU A 676 3.40 -26.22 1.02
N LEU A 677 2.37 -25.99 0.21
CA LEU A 677 2.36 -24.90 -0.78
C LEU A 677 1.88 -23.57 -0.20
N LEU A 678 1.02 -23.60 0.81
CA LEU A 678 0.39 -22.42 1.40
C LEU A 678 1.35 -21.48 2.15
N PRO A 679 2.42 -21.97 2.85
CA PRO A 679 3.35 -21.08 3.55
C PRO A 679 3.97 -20.04 2.62
N PHE A 680 4.11 -18.81 3.14
CA PHE A 680 4.85 -17.78 2.46
C PHE A 680 6.34 -18.11 2.39
N PRO A 681 6.99 -17.92 1.24
CA PRO A 681 8.43 -18.11 1.12
C PRO A 681 9.25 -16.90 1.55
N THR A 682 8.65 -15.73 1.60
CA THR A 682 9.34 -14.47 1.89
C THR A 682 8.45 -13.53 2.72
N THR A 683 9.06 -12.52 3.37
CA THR A 683 8.35 -11.41 4.03
C THR A 683 8.23 -10.17 3.12
N HIS A 684 8.28 -10.34 1.80
CA HIS A 684 8.29 -9.24 0.83
C HIS A 684 7.07 -8.31 0.95
N LEU A 685 5.88 -8.85 1.24
CA LEU A 685 4.69 -8.02 1.41
C LEU A 685 4.81 -7.13 2.66
N CYS A 686 5.42 -7.62 3.74
CA CYS A 686 5.72 -6.79 4.92
C CYS A 686 6.69 -5.66 4.59
N GLU A 687 7.77 -5.92 3.84
CA GLU A 687 8.70 -4.87 3.37
C GLU A 687 7.97 -3.78 2.55
N THR A 688 7.06 -4.19 1.68
CA THR A 688 6.22 -3.27 0.90
C THR A 688 5.25 -2.50 1.80
N GLY A 689 4.65 -3.18 2.77
CA GLY A 689 3.77 -2.59 3.77
C GLY A 689 4.46 -1.53 4.61
N PHE A 690 5.69 -1.78 5.07
CA PHE A 690 6.48 -0.78 5.81
C PHE A 690 6.87 0.41 4.94
N SER A 691 7.15 0.20 3.66
CA SER A 691 7.38 1.31 2.73
C SER A 691 6.16 2.22 2.65
N SER A 692 4.96 1.64 2.59
CA SER A 692 3.69 2.37 2.58
C SER A 692 3.40 3.05 3.92
N LEU A 693 3.68 2.38 5.04
CA LEU A 693 3.55 2.94 6.39
C LEU A 693 4.32 4.24 6.54
N LEU A 694 5.55 4.32 6.00
CA LEU A 694 6.37 5.52 6.09
C LEU A 694 5.85 6.68 5.26
N VAL A 695 5.18 6.40 4.13
CA VAL A 695 4.51 7.42 3.33
C VAL A 695 3.28 7.95 4.09
N ILE A 696 2.49 7.07 4.69
CA ILE A 696 1.28 7.43 5.42
C ILE A 696 1.62 8.11 6.74
N LYS A 697 2.53 7.53 7.55
CA LYS A 697 2.94 8.02 8.87
C LYS A 697 4.24 8.80 8.77
N SER A 698 4.15 10.07 8.40
CA SER A 698 5.28 10.99 8.31
C SER A 698 5.54 11.70 9.65
N LYS A 699 6.63 12.47 9.77
CA LYS A 699 6.94 13.31 10.94
C LYS A 699 5.78 14.24 11.33
N TYR A 700 5.03 14.74 10.34
CA TYR A 700 3.86 15.60 10.55
C TYR A 700 2.60 14.83 10.94
N ARG A 701 2.58 13.52 10.75
CA ARG A 701 1.46 12.61 11.02
C ARG A 701 1.88 11.46 11.95
N SER A 702 2.80 11.72 12.86
CA SER A 702 3.40 10.71 13.75
C SER A 702 2.40 10.05 14.72
N ARG A 703 1.30 10.72 15.05
CA ARG A 703 0.24 10.21 15.95
C ARG A 703 -0.86 9.43 15.24
N LEU A 704 -0.80 9.30 13.91
CA LEU A 704 -1.83 8.61 13.15
C LEU A 704 -1.84 7.11 13.49
N ALA A 705 -3.01 6.57 13.80
CA ALA A 705 -3.26 5.13 13.79
C ALA A 705 -3.41 4.68 12.34
N VAL A 706 -2.42 3.95 11.83
CA VAL A 706 -2.23 3.73 10.38
C VAL A 706 -2.93 2.48 9.83
N GLU A 707 -3.42 1.59 10.70
CA GLU A 707 -3.92 0.28 10.29
C GLU A 707 -5.03 0.37 9.23
N ASN A 708 -6.00 1.27 9.43
CA ASN A 708 -7.14 1.42 8.53
C ASN A 708 -6.74 2.03 7.18
N ASP A 709 -5.86 3.04 7.21
CA ASP A 709 -5.30 3.63 6.00
C ASP A 709 -4.47 2.61 5.20
N LEU A 710 -3.62 1.82 5.88
CA LEU A 710 -2.82 0.76 5.26
C LEU A 710 -3.70 -0.31 4.64
N ARG A 711 -4.76 -0.77 5.33
CA ARG A 711 -5.65 -1.79 4.79
C ARG A 711 -6.35 -1.30 3.53
N CYS A 712 -6.89 -0.09 3.53
CA CYS A 712 -7.51 0.48 2.33
C CYS A 712 -6.51 0.73 1.19
N ALA A 713 -5.23 1.00 1.51
CA ALA A 713 -4.18 1.23 0.53
C ALA A 713 -3.64 -0.05 -0.10
N LEU A 714 -3.49 -1.12 0.69
CA LEU A 714 -2.74 -2.33 0.36
C LEU A 714 -3.62 -3.54 0.00
N ALA A 715 -4.87 -3.59 0.48
CA ALA A 715 -5.77 -4.70 0.23
C ALA A 715 -6.13 -4.82 -1.25
N LYS A 716 -6.13 -6.06 -1.77
CA LYS A 716 -6.67 -6.40 -3.09
C LYS A 716 -8.20 -6.45 -3.04
N THR A 717 -8.76 -6.86 -1.89
CA THR A 717 -10.21 -6.89 -1.64
C THR A 717 -10.79 -5.48 -1.72
N ILE A 718 -11.88 -5.35 -2.49
CA ILE A 718 -12.56 -4.07 -2.70
C ILE A 718 -13.66 -3.92 -1.66
N PRO A 719 -13.75 -2.77 -0.95
CA PRO A 719 -14.84 -2.54 0.00
C PRO A 719 -16.20 -2.48 -0.69
N ARG A 720 -17.22 -3.06 -0.06
CA ARG A 720 -18.62 -3.08 -0.54
C ARG A 720 -19.28 -1.71 -0.29
N ILE A 721 -18.86 -0.69 -1.03
CA ILE A 721 -19.29 0.70 -0.82
C ILE A 721 -20.81 0.85 -0.85
N SER A 722 -21.50 0.18 -1.79
CA SER A 722 -22.96 0.22 -1.88
C SER A 722 -23.65 -0.25 -0.58
N ASP A 723 -23.12 -1.25 0.10
CA ASP A 723 -23.66 -1.76 1.36
C ASP A 723 -23.32 -0.86 2.54
N LEU A 724 -22.12 -0.26 2.53
CA LEU A 724 -21.73 0.75 3.50
C LEU A 724 -22.63 2.00 3.42
N VAL A 725 -22.95 2.44 2.21
CA VAL A 725 -23.86 3.56 1.96
C VAL A 725 -25.28 3.26 2.49
N LYS A 726 -25.80 2.05 2.26
CA LYS A 726 -27.13 1.63 2.76
C LYS A 726 -27.21 1.64 4.30
N LYS A 727 -26.08 1.33 4.99
CA LYS A 727 -26.01 1.31 6.47
C LYS A 727 -25.94 2.72 7.09
N LYS A 728 -25.58 3.75 6.30
CA LYS A 728 -25.49 5.13 6.82
C LYS A 728 -26.83 5.82 6.73
N GLN A 729 -27.26 6.44 7.83
CA GLN A 729 -28.42 7.32 7.83
C GLN A 729 -28.12 8.54 6.94
N SER A 730 -29.10 8.91 6.11
CA SER A 730 -28.99 10.02 5.16
C SER A 730 -29.14 11.41 5.83
N GLN A 731 -28.70 11.58 7.06
CA GLN A 731 -28.65 12.90 7.69
C GLN A 731 -27.38 13.64 7.25
N PRO A 732 -27.49 14.89 6.78
CA PRO A 732 -26.31 15.71 6.53
C PRO A 732 -25.58 15.93 7.84
N SER A 733 -24.30 15.57 7.86
CA SER A 733 -23.41 15.97 8.95
C SER A 733 -23.22 17.49 8.88
N HIS A 734 -23.54 18.19 9.98
CA HIS A 734 -23.25 19.61 10.15
C HIS A 734 -21.77 19.90 10.11
#